data_aba141e1a5e074ccd5a4710ac1abd901
#
_entry.id   aba141e1a5e074ccd5a4710ac1abd901
#
_cell.length_a   1.000
_cell.length_b   1.000
_cell.length_c   1.000
_cell.angle_alpha   90.00
_cell.angle_beta   90.00
_cell.angle_gamma   90.00
#
_symmetry.space_group_name_H-M   'P 1'
#
loop_
_entity.id
_entity.type
_entity.pdbx_description
1 polymer ?
#
loop_
_entity_poly.entity_id
_entity_poly.type
_entity_poly.pdbx_seq_one_letter_code
_entity_poly.pdbx_strand_id
1 'polypeptide(L)'
;MSEESRKHNSHAAESWRELAGDVRQWADGHRLAITATVALVVLNLVVWLVVAMAGFAFPLRLDTSMAEFDFGKLFCTLFLARGVIQLILDAVLWLVMLSIAEPWLGRARTVGTALACALGGVIVGLILCAAAGWLFQDSQFVSRMQFALSPLVLPVGALMAASAFCSHLLRRRIRLIGYVAILVALLYSGNPGDYCILAAALIGHAVGRVMAGSPAHAETGWHWLRSTSFEARRMFAAIVVVLALGPVIAITSHNHAGPLSTVGLLMSPVSVDDGTLARCLAGATHSGCFLQFDLMRASMPGAVLRSLLPTAVTLVLAWGLYRGRRFAATCAVAINLFTAGVAIAYYLVVPLSFAPDGMTSLLQHGAITACVTNTLPPLIFAIALAAAMKHFPIRVGWRRLIGGVGAIVLVLLACAAVYLMYGIAQPDAFSPRATASSLLAELPGRFLPIGFLSHMKLSFVPRTPMASIVYQGVGLVFWIVVLVVVIRWMSDVSESNERAQARAERLVETGGESMSFMTTWEGNSYWLSPTGKSAVAYRVLNGIALTCTGPFGEPSEWMDDLTGFTQYCVERSLSPVFYSVHREQRDALLEAGWSSIEVGSEMVVDPRGWKTTGKKWQDVRTAINKAKRDGVTDVQSTFLEASLDVREQIEDISEEWAQLKALPEMKFTLGGVEELRDPRVRLLYAIDADGRVLGVTSWLPTWRDGRIVGWTLDFMRHRTDSPNGIMEFLIARMAERLRDEGLADPEHAVEFMSLSAAPLAGMNPERDNAREGGVPAGEGTQVLQHALQIVADWMEPAYGFHSLFNFKRKFQPTEAPVYVCYPDPAALPQIGLAVVRAYVPSVTPAEVAGMLSTLRS
;
A
#
# COMPACT_ATOMS: atom_id res chain seq x y z
N MET A 1 23.39 -41.45 8.46
CA MET A 1 23.16 -40.12 7.86
C MET A 1 22.91 -40.40 6.38
N SER A 2 21.64 -40.35 5.98
CA SER A 2 21.18 -40.75 4.65
C SER A 2 21.71 -39.80 3.57
N GLU A 3 21.81 -40.32 2.36
CA GLU A 3 22.23 -39.55 1.17
C GLU A 3 21.37 -38.32 0.90
N GLU A 4 20.11 -38.37 1.27
CA GLU A 4 19.16 -37.22 1.27
C GLU A 4 19.57 -36.09 2.22
N SER A 5 20.08 -36.41 3.40
CA SER A 5 20.59 -35.41 4.36
C SER A 5 21.87 -34.70 3.85
N ARG A 6 22.69 -35.39 3.04
CA ARG A 6 23.87 -34.78 2.40
C ARG A 6 23.49 -33.89 1.21
N LYS A 7 22.50 -34.28 0.41
CA LYS A 7 21.95 -33.42 -0.67
C LYS A 7 21.26 -32.16 -0.14
N HIS A 8 20.48 -32.28 0.91
CA HIS A 8 19.83 -31.13 1.54
C HIS A 8 20.86 -30.14 2.11
N ASN A 9 21.91 -30.61 2.76
CA ASN A 9 23.00 -29.77 3.27
C ASN A 9 23.88 -29.16 2.15
N SER A 10 24.01 -29.81 0.98
CA SER A 10 24.74 -29.23 -0.16
C SER A 10 23.97 -28.12 -0.82
N HIS A 11 22.64 -28.24 -1.00
CA HIS A 11 21.79 -27.19 -1.53
C HIS A 11 21.71 -25.98 -0.58
N ALA A 12 21.62 -26.22 0.73
CA ALA A 12 21.66 -25.12 1.70
C ALA A 12 23.01 -24.37 1.66
N ALA A 13 24.13 -25.08 1.55
CA ALA A 13 25.46 -24.47 1.46
C ALA A 13 25.68 -23.70 0.15
N GLU A 14 25.08 -24.15 -0.94
CA GLU A 14 25.08 -23.46 -2.24
C GLU A 14 24.27 -22.16 -2.20
N SER A 15 23.05 -22.22 -1.68
CA SER A 15 22.20 -21.04 -1.49
C SER A 15 22.83 -19.97 -0.57
N TRP A 16 23.55 -20.39 0.48
CA TRP A 16 24.31 -19.46 1.33
C TRP A 16 25.50 -18.82 0.60
N ARG A 17 26.16 -19.55 -0.32
CA ARG A 17 27.26 -18.98 -1.12
C ARG A 17 26.74 -18.00 -2.16
N GLU A 18 25.61 -18.28 -2.80
CA GLU A 18 24.93 -17.37 -3.73
C GLU A 18 24.50 -16.11 -3.00
N LEU A 19 23.82 -16.24 -1.86
CA LEU A 19 23.43 -15.10 -1.01
C LEU A 19 24.65 -14.26 -0.58
N ALA A 20 25.75 -14.91 -0.18
CA ALA A 20 26.98 -14.20 0.17
C ALA A 20 27.61 -13.51 -1.04
N GLY A 21 27.46 -14.08 -2.25
CA GLY A 21 27.85 -13.47 -3.52
C GLY A 21 27.06 -12.21 -3.80
N ASP A 22 25.74 -12.29 -3.69
CA ASP A 22 24.81 -11.17 -3.91
C ASP A 22 25.05 -10.02 -2.92
N VAL A 23 25.22 -10.36 -1.63
CA VAL A 23 25.56 -9.37 -0.58
C VAL A 23 26.90 -8.71 -0.89
N ARG A 24 27.88 -9.44 -1.37
CA ARG A 24 29.20 -8.89 -1.74
C ARG A 24 29.11 -7.97 -2.94
N GLN A 25 28.35 -8.37 -3.97
CA GLN A 25 28.11 -7.54 -5.15
C GLN A 25 27.37 -6.27 -4.79
N TRP A 26 26.33 -6.36 -3.95
CA TRP A 26 25.64 -5.21 -3.41
C TRP A 26 26.58 -4.29 -2.64
N ALA A 27 27.42 -4.83 -1.75
CA ALA A 27 28.39 -4.06 -0.97
C ALA A 27 29.42 -3.34 -1.85
N ASP A 28 29.86 -3.96 -2.94
CA ASP A 28 30.77 -3.37 -3.91
C ASP A 28 30.14 -2.17 -4.64
N GLY A 29 28.82 -2.22 -4.91
CA GLY A 29 28.04 -1.13 -5.49
C GLY A 29 27.80 0.04 -4.51
N HIS A 30 27.76 -0.22 -3.19
CA HIS A 30 27.38 0.73 -2.15
C HIS A 30 28.52 1.03 -1.16
N ARG A 31 29.75 1.11 -1.65
CA ARG A 31 30.96 1.29 -0.81
C ARG A 31 30.92 2.57 0.02
N LEU A 32 30.41 3.69 -0.55
CA LEU A 32 30.31 4.95 0.18
C LEU A 32 29.29 4.83 1.33
N ALA A 33 28.12 4.26 1.07
CA ALA A 33 27.08 4.06 2.08
C ALA A 33 27.62 3.25 3.26
N ILE A 34 28.28 2.13 2.97
CA ILE A 34 28.87 1.25 3.99
C ILE A 34 29.99 1.95 4.75
N THR A 35 30.96 2.55 4.04
CA THR A 35 32.11 3.17 4.69
C THR A 35 31.73 4.38 5.54
N ALA A 36 30.77 5.20 5.06
CA ALA A 36 30.26 6.34 5.82
C ALA A 36 29.52 5.90 7.08
N THR A 37 28.67 4.87 6.96
CA THR A 37 27.95 4.32 8.13
C THR A 37 28.89 3.69 9.14
N VAL A 38 29.86 2.90 8.69
CA VAL A 38 30.87 2.30 9.57
C VAL A 38 31.71 3.40 10.25
N ALA A 39 32.12 4.44 9.50
CA ALA A 39 32.85 5.58 10.06
C ALA A 39 32.02 6.29 11.15
N LEU A 40 30.72 6.51 10.93
CA LEU A 40 29.81 7.07 11.94
C LEU A 40 29.78 6.22 13.21
N VAL A 41 29.61 4.92 13.07
CA VAL A 41 29.56 4.01 14.24
C VAL A 41 30.89 3.97 14.98
N VAL A 42 32.01 3.81 14.26
CA VAL A 42 33.35 3.75 14.84
C VAL A 42 33.66 5.06 15.56
N LEU A 43 33.41 6.21 14.93
CA LEU A 43 33.60 7.52 15.54
C LEU A 43 32.85 7.63 16.87
N ASN A 44 31.58 7.25 16.91
CA ASN A 44 30.78 7.32 18.13
C ASN A 44 31.32 6.38 19.21
N LEU A 45 31.66 5.13 18.88
CA LEU A 45 32.23 4.18 19.84
C LEU A 45 33.56 4.66 20.40
N VAL A 46 34.46 5.23 19.56
CA VAL A 46 35.75 5.77 20.01
C VAL A 46 35.52 6.96 20.92
N VAL A 47 34.65 7.91 20.57
CA VAL A 47 34.36 9.07 21.41
C VAL A 47 33.77 8.65 22.73
N TRP A 48 32.81 7.71 22.74
CA TRP A 48 32.22 7.19 23.98
C TRP A 48 33.24 6.48 24.87
N LEU A 49 34.15 5.71 24.28
CA LEU A 49 35.24 5.07 25.00
C LEU A 49 36.17 6.12 25.67
N VAL A 50 36.59 7.16 24.91
CA VAL A 50 37.44 8.24 25.41
C VAL A 50 36.76 9.00 26.55
N VAL A 51 35.47 9.32 26.40
CA VAL A 51 34.67 10.01 27.40
C VAL A 51 34.50 9.15 28.66
N ALA A 52 34.27 7.86 28.53
CA ALA A 52 34.19 6.93 29.64
C ALA A 52 35.55 6.81 30.39
N MET A 53 36.64 6.73 29.62
CA MET A 53 38.01 6.71 30.21
C MET A 53 38.38 8.01 30.91
N ALA A 54 37.86 9.16 30.44
CA ALA A 54 38.06 10.46 31.05
C ALA A 54 37.17 10.74 32.26
N GLY A 55 36.29 9.79 32.65
CA GLY A 55 35.41 9.89 33.81
C GLY A 55 34.21 10.81 33.65
N PHE A 56 33.84 11.20 32.42
CA PHE A 56 32.66 11.99 32.19
C PHE A 56 31.38 11.11 32.17
N ALA A 57 30.28 11.74 32.59
CA ALA A 57 28.98 11.02 32.62
C ALA A 57 28.46 10.74 31.21
N PHE A 58 27.89 9.53 31.04
CA PHE A 58 27.16 9.12 29.84
C PHE A 58 25.63 9.14 30.13
N PRO A 59 24.75 9.61 29.24
CA PRO A 59 24.98 10.07 27.87
C PRO A 59 25.63 11.46 27.76
N LEU A 60 26.32 11.67 26.62
CA LEU A 60 26.97 12.94 26.32
C LEU A 60 25.96 14.09 26.20
N ARG A 61 26.15 15.13 27.06
CA ARG A 61 25.36 16.37 26.98
C ARG A 61 25.98 17.34 25.97
N LEU A 62 25.62 17.18 24.71
CA LEU A 62 26.03 18.03 23.60
C LEU A 62 24.97 19.07 23.22
N ASP A 63 24.01 19.30 24.12
CA ASP A 63 22.95 20.26 23.87
C ASP A 63 23.45 21.69 23.88
N THR A 64 22.94 22.51 22.99
CA THR A 64 23.10 23.96 22.92
C THR A 64 21.73 24.62 22.88
N SER A 65 21.65 25.91 23.19
CA SER A 65 20.42 26.69 23.03
C SER A 65 20.65 27.82 22.02
N MET A 66 19.54 28.37 21.49
CA MET A 66 19.70 29.56 20.64
C MET A 66 20.20 30.79 21.39
N ALA A 67 20.00 30.85 22.71
CA ALA A 67 20.48 31.93 23.56
C ALA A 67 21.95 31.77 23.93
N GLU A 68 22.41 30.53 24.11
CA GLU A 68 23.80 30.19 24.41
C GLU A 68 24.35 29.29 23.29
N PHE A 69 24.64 29.89 22.16
CA PHE A 69 24.97 29.17 20.94
C PHE A 69 26.47 28.77 20.92
N ASP A 70 26.71 27.46 20.86
CA ASP A 70 28.06 26.90 20.78
C ASP A 70 28.23 26.15 19.44
N PHE A 71 28.94 26.77 18.52
CA PHE A 71 29.25 26.20 17.20
C PHE A 71 30.00 24.86 17.28
N GLY A 72 30.90 24.72 18.25
CA GLY A 72 31.69 23.48 18.40
C GLY A 72 30.81 22.31 18.79
N LYS A 73 29.93 22.49 19.77
CA LYS A 73 28.98 21.49 20.16
C LYS A 73 28.02 21.17 19.03
N LEU A 74 27.48 22.17 18.37
CA LEU A 74 26.54 21.99 17.25
C LEU A 74 27.14 21.18 16.11
N PHE A 75 28.41 21.50 15.75
CA PHE A 75 29.14 20.76 14.73
C PHE A 75 29.37 19.30 15.12
N CYS A 76 29.76 19.07 16.38
CA CYS A 76 29.96 17.72 16.89
C CYS A 76 28.67 16.88 16.80
N THR A 77 27.50 17.46 17.03
CA THR A 77 26.21 16.72 16.99
C THR A 77 25.79 16.28 15.59
N LEU A 78 26.39 16.80 14.52
CA LEU A 78 26.21 16.29 13.17
C LEU A 78 26.77 14.86 12.98
N PHE A 79 27.70 14.45 13.85
CA PHE A 79 28.38 13.15 13.75
C PHE A 79 28.24 12.30 15.01
N LEU A 80 27.79 12.86 16.12
CA LEU A 80 27.72 12.15 17.39
C LEU A 80 26.26 11.91 17.82
N ALA A 81 25.93 10.66 18.06
CA ALA A 81 24.66 10.25 18.66
C ALA A 81 24.73 10.38 20.19
N ARG A 82 23.61 10.72 20.82
CA ARG A 82 23.52 10.87 22.28
C ARG A 82 23.56 9.53 23.03
N GLY A 83 23.14 8.44 22.40
CA GLY A 83 23.05 7.12 23.03
C GLY A 83 23.01 5.99 22.03
N VAL A 84 23.07 4.75 22.56
CA VAL A 84 23.19 3.53 21.74
C VAL A 84 21.99 3.34 20.80
N ILE A 85 20.77 3.55 21.30
CA ILE A 85 19.55 3.37 20.51
C ILE A 85 19.52 4.35 19.34
N GLN A 86 19.84 5.62 19.60
CA GLN A 86 19.93 6.62 18.55
C GLN A 86 21.01 6.27 17.52
N LEU A 87 22.18 5.82 17.95
CA LEU A 87 23.27 5.43 17.05
C LEU A 87 22.84 4.28 16.13
N ILE A 88 22.13 3.27 16.65
CA ILE A 88 21.63 2.16 15.85
C ILE A 88 20.64 2.66 14.80
N LEU A 89 19.68 3.50 15.20
CA LEU A 89 18.69 4.07 14.28
C LEU A 89 19.35 4.97 13.22
N ASP A 90 20.24 5.85 13.63
CA ASP A 90 20.97 6.73 12.71
C ASP A 90 21.84 5.91 11.74
N ALA A 91 22.53 4.88 12.18
CA ALA A 91 23.34 4.01 11.33
C ALA A 91 22.48 3.26 10.30
N VAL A 92 21.34 2.70 10.71
CA VAL A 92 20.40 2.04 9.79
C VAL A 92 19.86 3.04 8.75
N LEU A 93 19.43 4.22 9.19
CA LEU A 93 18.90 5.24 8.29
C LEU A 93 19.98 5.81 7.35
N TRP A 94 21.21 6.01 7.84
CA TRP A 94 22.36 6.39 7.00
C TRP A 94 22.62 5.36 5.91
N LEU A 95 22.71 4.10 6.28
CA LEU A 95 22.93 3.01 5.34
C LEU A 95 21.82 3.00 4.27
N VAL A 96 20.56 3.05 4.65
CA VAL A 96 19.43 3.04 3.73
C VAL A 96 19.44 4.27 2.81
N MET A 97 19.56 5.48 3.38
CA MET A 97 19.50 6.72 2.61
C MET A 97 20.66 6.85 1.62
N LEU A 98 21.88 6.53 2.06
CA LEU A 98 23.07 6.62 1.20
C LEU A 98 23.10 5.48 0.18
N SER A 99 22.63 4.27 0.50
CA SER A 99 22.49 3.18 -0.48
C SER A 99 21.53 3.53 -1.61
N ILE A 100 20.50 4.32 -1.32
CA ILE A 100 19.60 4.81 -2.37
C ILE A 100 20.28 5.95 -3.15
N ALA A 101 21.03 6.85 -2.48
CA ALA A 101 21.60 8.03 -3.14
C ALA A 101 22.84 7.74 -3.98
N GLU A 102 23.73 6.84 -3.52
CA GLU A 102 25.03 6.57 -4.15
C GLU A 102 24.95 6.12 -5.61
N PRO A 103 24.07 5.15 -5.99
CA PRO A 103 23.97 4.68 -7.37
C PRO A 103 23.51 5.76 -8.35
N TRP A 104 22.65 6.67 -7.90
CA TRP A 104 22.05 7.70 -8.77
C TRP A 104 22.89 8.97 -8.91
N LEU A 105 23.57 9.38 -7.87
CA LEU A 105 24.40 10.60 -7.87
C LEU A 105 25.88 10.32 -8.17
N GLY A 106 26.33 9.11 -7.84
CA GLY A 106 27.75 8.77 -7.77
C GLY A 106 28.43 9.32 -6.50
N ARG A 107 29.52 8.71 -6.07
CA ARG A 107 30.16 8.94 -4.76
C ARG A 107 30.49 10.40 -4.45
N ALA A 108 31.18 11.07 -5.37
CA ALA A 108 31.61 12.46 -5.14
C ALA A 108 30.43 13.43 -5.01
N ARG A 109 29.41 13.29 -5.86
CA ARG A 109 28.21 14.12 -5.81
C ARG A 109 27.37 13.82 -4.58
N THR A 110 27.27 12.57 -4.13
CA THR A 110 26.55 12.20 -2.90
C THR A 110 27.18 12.86 -1.70
N VAL A 111 28.52 12.84 -1.55
CA VAL A 111 29.20 13.52 -0.45
C VAL A 111 29.04 15.04 -0.56
N GLY A 112 29.25 15.61 -1.74
CA GLY A 112 29.11 17.06 -1.97
C GLY A 112 27.71 17.57 -1.67
N THR A 113 26.68 16.86 -2.12
CA THR A 113 25.27 17.23 -1.83
C THR A 113 24.92 17.03 -0.37
N ALA A 114 25.38 15.97 0.28
CA ALA A 114 25.16 15.74 1.71
C ALA A 114 25.72 16.91 2.55
N LEU A 115 26.96 17.29 2.32
CA LEU A 115 27.63 18.39 3.05
C LEU A 115 26.98 19.75 2.74
N ALA A 116 26.76 20.08 1.47
CA ALA A 116 26.18 21.37 1.08
C ALA A 116 24.74 21.51 1.60
N CYS A 117 23.92 20.45 1.49
CA CYS A 117 22.55 20.47 1.99
C CYS A 117 22.48 20.48 3.51
N ALA A 118 23.42 19.82 4.20
CA ALA A 118 23.50 19.89 5.65
C ALA A 118 23.88 21.30 6.14
N LEU A 119 24.89 21.92 5.55
CA LEU A 119 25.30 23.28 5.90
C LEU A 119 24.15 24.28 5.67
N GLY A 120 23.57 24.27 4.48
CA GLY A 120 22.41 25.11 4.17
C GLY A 120 21.18 24.77 5.02
N GLY A 121 20.96 23.49 5.28
CA GLY A 121 19.87 22.98 6.10
C GLY A 121 19.95 23.42 7.55
N VAL A 122 21.14 23.44 8.14
CA VAL A 122 21.34 23.96 9.50
C VAL A 122 21.04 25.44 9.55
N ILE A 123 21.61 26.26 8.64
CA ILE A 123 21.37 27.69 8.61
C ILE A 123 19.89 28.02 8.41
N VAL A 124 19.28 27.49 7.34
CA VAL A 124 17.89 27.79 7.01
C VAL A 124 16.94 27.18 8.04
N GLY A 125 17.24 25.99 8.57
CA GLY A 125 16.42 25.32 9.55
C GLY A 125 16.36 26.04 10.89
N LEU A 126 17.47 26.59 11.36
CA LEU A 126 17.48 27.39 12.58
C LEU A 126 16.73 28.71 12.39
N ILE A 127 16.81 29.34 11.21
CA ILE A 127 16.02 30.53 10.87
C ILE A 127 14.52 30.17 10.85
N LEU A 128 14.14 29.05 10.23
CA LEU A 128 12.76 28.58 10.20
C LEU A 128 12.22 28.26 11.61
N CYS A 129 13.05 27.66 12.46
CA CYS A 129 12.69 27.38 13.86
C CYS A 129 12.47 28.69 14.63
N ALA A 130 13.35 29.66 14.49
CA ALA A 130 13.21 30.98 15.12
C ALA A 130 11.94 31.72 14.62
N ALA A 131 11.66 31.66 13.31
CA ALA A 131 10.44 32.24 12.72
C ALA A 131 9.18 31.53 13.20
N ALA A 132 9.18 30.21 13.30
CA ALA A 132 8.07 29.45 13.86
C ALA A 132 7.84 29.77 15.35
N GLY A 133 8.92 29.91 16.10
CA GLY A 133 8.86 30.34 17.51
C GLY A 133 8.24 31.73 17.66
N TRP A 134 8.60 32.67 16.79
CA TRP A 134 8.02 34.01 16.78
C TRP A 134 6.54 34.01 16.35
N LEU A 135 6.15 33.14 15.43
CA LEU A 135 4.81 33.12 14.87
C LEU A 135 3.81 32.30 15.71
N PHE A 136 4.24 31.19 16.29
CA PHE A 136 3.36 30.15 16.86
C PHE A 136 3.61 29.84 18.34
N GLN A 137 4.74 30.25 18.91
CA GLN A 137 5.15 29.93 20.28
C GLN A 137 5.71 31.18 20.98
N ASP A 138 5.94 31.08 22.29
CA ASP A 138 6.69 32.09 23.01
C ASP A 138 8.14 32.07 22.54
N SER A 139 8.60 33.21 22.00
CA SER A 139 9.96 33.39 21.51
C SER A 139 11.03 33.15 22.59
N GLN A 140 10.68 33.43 23.87
CA GLN A 140 11.57 33.15 25.00
C GLN A 140 11.70 31.65 25.27
N PHE A 141 10.64 30.88 25.09
CA PHE A 141 10.69 29.41 25.23
C PHE A 141 11.60 28.81 24.15
N VAL A 142 11.43 29.20 22.90
CA VAL A 142 12.25 28.70 21.78
C VAL A 142 13.73 29.08 21.91
N SER A 143 14.03 30.33 22.41
CA SER A 143 15.41 30.75 22.61
C SER A 143 16.17 29.99 23.69
N ARG A 144 15.46 29.49 24.72
CA ARG A 144 16.02 28.71 25.83
C ARG A 144 15.98 27.19 25.61
N MET A 145 15.29 26.76 24.56
CA MET A 145 15.17 25.33 24.23
C MET A 145 16.54 24.72 23.96
N GLN A 146 16.87 23.68 24.70
CA GLN A 146 18.11 22.94 24.50
C GLN A 146 17.92 21.91 23.38
N PHE A 147 18.82 21.91 22.41
CA PHE A 147 18.76 21.00 21.27
C PHE A 147 20.15 20.54 20.84
N ALA A 148 20.17 19.41 20.15
CA ALA A 148 21.30 18.94 19.37
C ALA A 148 20.81 18.62 17.95
N LEU A 149 21.66 18.72 16.97
CA LEU A 149 21.36 18.23 15.63
C LEU A 149 21.34 16.70 15.61
N SER A 150 20.72 16.15 14.61
CA SER A 150 20.78 14.72 14.33
C SER A 150 21.77 14.46 13.18
N PRO A 151 22.56 13.39 13.24
CA PRO A 151 23.39 12.95 12.11
C PRO A 151 22.61 12.78 10.80
N LEU A 152 21.28 12.62 10.87
CA LEU A 152 20.39 12.47 9.71
C LEU A 152 20.31 13.71 8.81
N VAL A 153 20.72 14.88 9.28
CA VAL A 153 20.77 16.11 8.46
C VAL A 153 21.65 15.92 7.22
N LEU A 154 22.71 15.10 7.33
CA LEU A 154 23.68 14.85 6.24
C LEU A 154 23.05 13.98 5.12
N PRO A 155 22.61 12.74 5.36
CA PRO A 155 22.14 11.86 4.28
C PRO A 155 20.79 12.26 3.69
N VAL A 156 19.92 12.95 4.45
CA VAL A 156 18.60 13.38 3.98
C VAL A 156 18.68 14.31 2.77
N GLY A 157 19.62 15.29 2.78
CA GLY A 157 19.83 16.20 1.66
C GLY A 157 20.25 15.45 0.38
N ALA A 158 21.20 14.51 0.52
CA ALA A 158 21.64 13.68 -0.60
C ALA A 158 20.53 12.78 -1.13
N LEU A 159 19.74 12.14 -0.26
CA LEU A 159 18.59 11.32 -0.65
C LEU A 159 17.55 12.13 -1.44
N MET A 160 17.20 13.32 -0.97
CA MET A 160 16.25 14.17 -1.66
C MET A 160 16.79 14.70 -3.00
N ALA A 161 18.10 14.98 -3.08
CA ALA A 161 18.74 15.33 -4.36
C ALA A 161 18.74 14.14 -5.33
N ALA A 162 19.07 12.93 -4.86
CA ALA A 162 19.05 11.71 -5.64
C ALA A 162 17.65 11.40 -6.19
N SER A 163 16.61 11.77 -5.46
CA SER A 163 15.22 11.55 -5.92
C SER A 163 14.91 12.15 -7.30
N ALA A 164 15.66 13.18 -7.73
CA ALA A 164 15.47 13.79 -9.05
C ALA A 164 15.95 12.88 -10.20
N PHE A 165 16.88 11.97 -9.91
CA PHE A 165 17.47 11.05 -10.89
C PHE A 165 16.83 9.67 -10.86
N CYS A 166 16.10 9.34 -9.79
CA CYS A 166 15.44 8.05 -9.63
C CYS A 166 14.29 7.85 -10.63
N SER A 167 13.91 6.58 -10.82
CA SER A 167 12.71 6.18 -11.55
C SER A 167 11.48 6.89 -11.00
N HIS A 168 10.43 6.96 -11.78
CA HIS A 168 9.21 7.72 -11.46
C HIS A 168 8.57 7.24 -10.14
N LEU A 169 8.49 5.94 -9.96
CA LEU A 169 7.91 5.30 -8.79
C LEU A 169 8.78 5.50 -7.53
N LEU A 170 10.08 5.25 -7.63
CA LEU A 170 11.02 5.42 -6.52
C LEU A 170 11.11 6.89 -6.09
N ARG A 171 11.14 7.83 -7.05
CA ARG A 171 11.07 9.29 -6.82
C ARG A 171 9.88 9.67 -5.96
N ARG A 172 8.69 9.15 -6.30
CA ARG A 172 7.45 9.41 -5.57
C ARG A 172 7.51 8.83 -4.15
N ARG A 173 7.97 7.60 -4.00
CA ARG A 173 8.13 6.93 -2.70
C ARG A 173 9.08 7.69 -1.78
N ILE A 174 10.27 8.02 -2.26
CA ILE A 174 11.27 8.77 -1.49
C ILE A 174 10.69 10.11 -1.01
N ARG A 175 10.10 10.89 -1.93
CA ARG A 175 9.58 12.21 -1.59
C ARG A 175 8.40 12.14 -0.63
N LEU A 176 7.41 11.28 -0.91
CA LEU A 176 6.21 11.20 -0.08
C LEU A 176 6.54 10.66 1.32
N ILE A 177 7.20 9.50 1.41
CA ILE A 177 7.55 8.89 2.70
C ILE A 177 8.54 9.76 3.45
N GLY A 178 9.56 10.29 2.76
CA GLY A 178 10.57 11.15 3.36
C GLY A 178 9.97 12.42 3.96
N TYR A 179 9.16 13.16 3.21
CA TYR A 179 8.51 14.36 3.75
C TYR A 179 7.50 14.02 4.85
N VAL A 180 6.73 12.95 4.73
CA VAL A 180 5.81 12.53 5.80
C VAL A 180 6.59 12.18 7.07
N ALA A 181 7.69 11.44 6.96
CA ALA A 181 8.54 11.10 8.11
C ALA A 181 9.13 12.35 8.79
N ILE A 182 9.65 13.29 8.00
CA ILE A 182 10.19 14.55 8.52
C ILE A 182 9.10 15.40 9.19
N LEU A 183 7.93 15.50 8.57
CA LEU A 183 6.80 16.24 9.13
C LEU A 183 6.26 15.58 10.40
N VAL A 184 6.20 14.25 10.47
CA VAL A 184 5.82 13.54 11.70
C VAL A 184 6.84 13.79 12.80
N ALA A 185 8.14 13.73 12.51
CA ALA A 185 9.18 14.09 13.49
C ALA A 185 8.98 15.53 13.98
N LEU A 186 8.81 16.48 13.08
CA LEU A 186 8.59 17.90 13.41
C LEU A 186 7.32 18.11 14.25
N LEU A 187 6.21 17.46 13.89
CA LEU A 187 4.92 17.62 14.57
C LEU A 187 4.92 17.00 15.97
N TYR A 188 5.64 15.89 16.17
CA TYR A 188 5.66 15.20 17.47
C TYR A 188 6.83 15.59 18.37
N SER A 189 8.00 15.91 17.82
CA SER A 189 9.18 16.32 18.56
C SER A 189 9.31 17.86 18.61
N GLY A 190 9.27 18.51 17.45
CA GLY A 190 9.37 19.96 17.32
C GLY A 190 10.73 20.53 17.69
N ASN A 191 11.79 19.72 17.72
CA ASN A 191 13.13 20.19 18.06
C ASN A 191 13.73 21.03 16.91
N PRO A 192 14.60 22.01 17.21
CA PRO A 192 15.29 22.79 16.18
C PRO A 192 16.02 21.91 15.15
N GLY A 193 16.54 20.75 15.55
CA GLY A 193 17.15 19.77 14.66
C GLY A 193 16.19 19.23 13.58
N ASP A 194 14.90 19.10 13.87
CA ASP A 194 13.89 18.59 12.91
C ASP A 194 13.64 19.63 11.81
N TYR A 195 13.67 20.94 12.16
CA TYR A 195 13.63 22.02 11.17
C TYR A 195 14.86 22.00 10.27
N CYS A 196 16.04 21.66 10.81
CA CYS A 196 17.26 21.52 10.03
C CYS A 196 17.17 20.35 9.04
N ILE A 197 16.59 19.20 9.45
CA ILE A 197 16.34 18.05 8.58
C ILE A 197 15.36 18.44 7.46
N LEU A 198 14.27 19.15 7.79
CA LEU A 198 13.31 19.62 6.81
C LEU A 198 13.96 20.57 5.79
N ALA A 199 14.73 21.54 6.27
CA ALA A 199 15.42 22.48 5.40
C ALA A 199 16.47 21.80 4.50
N ALA A 200 17.25 20.85 5.03
CA ALA A 200 18.20 20.05 4.26
C ALA A 200 17.47 19.22 3.17
N ALA A 201 16.31 18.66 3.48
CA ALA A 201 15.49 17.93 2.53
C ALA A 201 14.98 18.83 1.40
N LEU A 202 14.48 20.04 1.71
CA LEU A 202 14.00 21.01 0.73
C LEU A 202 15.12 21.52 -0.17
N ILE A 203 16.29 21.85 0.43
CA ILE A 203 17.48 22.25 -0.33
C ILE A 203 17.96 21.11 -1.23
N GLY A 204 18.02 19.87 -0.71
CA GLY A 204 18.39 18.70 -1.48
C GLY A 204 17.44 18.46 -2.66
N HIS A 205 16.15 18.60 -2.44
CA HIS A 205 15.17 18.52 -3.52
C HIS A 205 15.39 19.60 -4.61
N ALA A 206 15.64 20.84 -4.20
CA ALA A 206 15.92 21.94 -5.13
C ALA A 206 17.23 21.72 -5.91
N VAL A 207 18.31 21.36 -5.20
CA VAL A 207 19.61 21.03 -5.79
C VAL A 207 19.48 19.87 -6.79
N GLY A 208 18.77 18.80 -6.41
CA GLY A 208 18.53 17.67 -7.31
C GLY A 208 17.79 18.07 -8.58
N ARG A 209 16.77 18.93 -8.51
CA ARG A 209 16.08 19.46 -9.69
C ARG A 209 17.00 20.28 -10.59
N VAL A 210 17.85 21.13 -10.00
CA VAL A 210 18.81 21.93 -10.79
C VAL A 210 19.85 21.03 -11.45
N MET A 211 20.37 20.03 -10.74
CA MET A 211 21.35 19.09 -11.27
C MET A 211 20.79 18.18 -12.36
N ALA A 212 19.54 17.75 -12.26
CA ALA A 212 18.89 16.90 -13.25
C ALA A 212 18.49 17.67 -14.51
N GLY A 213 18.42 19.00 -14.47
CA GLY A 213 17.95 19.83 -15.58
C GLY A 213 16.45 19.76 -15.79
N SER A 214 15.96 20.42 -16.85
CA SER A 214 14.54 20.31 -17.26
C SER A 214 14.38 19.02 -18.06
N PRO A 215 13.46 18.10 -17.65
CA PRO A 215 13.17 16.94 -18.48
C PRO A 215 12.65 17.41 -19.84
N ALA A 216 13.08 16.76 -20.92
CA ALA A 216 12.72 17.10 -22.29
C ALA A 216 11.20 17.06 -22.56
N HIS A 217 10.45 16.40 -21.71
CA HIS A 217 8.99 16.31 -21.70
C HIS A 217 8.50 16.68 -20.29
N ALA A 218 8.46 17.98 -19.99
CA ALA A 218 7.79 18.47 -18.79
C ALA A 218 6.27 18.37 -19.02
N GLU A 219 5.68 17.26 -18.64
CA GLU A 219 4.23 17.18 -18.50
C GLU A 219 3.79 18.17 -17.42
N THR A 220 3.19 19.26 -17.86
CA THR A 220 2.61 20.29 -17.02
C THR A 220 1.27 19.80 -16.48
N GLY A 221 1.29 19.03 -15.39
CA GLY A 221 0.07 18.59 -14.73
C GLY A 221 0.33 17.98 -13.35
N TRP A 222 -0.61 18.20 -12.44
CA TRP A 222 -0.63 17.60 -11.10
C TRP A 222 -1.10 16.14 -11.21
N HIS A 223 -0.24 15.24 -11.70
CA HIS A 223 -0.55 13.81 -11.85
C HIS A 223 -0.45 13.00 -10.56
N TRP A 224 -0.31 13.65 -9.43
CA TRP A 224 -0.13 13.04 -8.11
C TRP A 224 -1.29 12.16 -7.64
N LEU A 225 -2.49 12.38 -8.16
CA LEU A 225 -3.71 11.68 -7.74
C LEU A 225 -4.02 10.43 -8.56
N ARG A 226 -3.27 10.18 -9.64
CA ARG A 226 -3.45 9.01 -10.48
C ARG A 226 -2.37 7.99 -10.15
N SER A 227 -2.78 6.89 -9.57
CA SER A 227 -1.91 5.80 -9.14
C SER A 227 -2.65 4.49 -9.29
N THR A 228 -1.92 3.41 -9.49
CA THR A 228 -2.50 2.07 -9.40
C THR A 228 -3.05 1.85 -7.99
N SER A 229 -4.09 1.01 -7.86
CA SER A 229 -4.64 0.70 -6.54
C SER A 229 -3.60 0.05 -5.64
N PHE A 230 -2.68 -0.72 -6.23
CA PHE A 230 -1.59 -1.38 -5.54
C PHE A 230 -0.61 -0.38 -4.90
N GLU A 231 -0.14 0.60 -5.67
CA GLU A 231 0.79 1.61 -5.16
C GLU A 231 0.11 2.56 -4.16
N ALA A 232 -1.15 2.93 -4.40
CA ALA A 232 -1.92 3.73 -3.44
C ALA A 232 -2.02 3.03 -2.08
N ARG A 233 -2.30 1.73 -2.04
CA ARG A 233 -2.35 0.92 -0.81
C ARG A 233 -1.00 0.93 -0.09
N ARG A 234 0.11 0.73 -0.82
CA ARG A 234 1.48 0.79 -0.27
C ARG A 234 1.80 2.14 0.36
N MET A 235 1.45 3.23 -0.34
CA MET A 235 1.72 4.58 0.13
C MET A 235 0.93 4.91 1.41
N PHE A 236 -0.38 4.64 1.42
CA PHE A 236 -1.17 4.87 2.63
C PHE A 236 -0.76 3.97 3.79
N ALA A 237 -0.40 2.72 3.54
CA ALA A 237 0.15 1.84 4.56
C ALA A 237 1.45 2.40 5.15
N ALA A 238 2.39 2.83 4.31
CA ALA A 238 3.65 3.43 4.74
C ALA A 238 3.43 4.71 5.56
N ILE A 239 2.50 5.58 5.15
CA ILE A 239 2.14 6.79 5.91
C ILE A 239 1.59 6.40 7.29
N VAL A 240 0.70 5.41 7.38
CA VAL A 240 0.15 4.96 8.68
C VAL A 240 1.23 4.35 9.57
N VAL A 241 2.20 3.62 9.01
CA VAL A 241 3.37 3.14 9.78
C VAL A 241 4.15 4.32 10.36
N VAL A 242 4.45 5.34 9.54
CA VAL A 242 5.18 6.53 10.01
C VAL A 242 4.38 7.28 11.07
N LEU A 243 3.07 7.47 10.89
CA LEU A 243 2.20 8.10 11.88
C LEU A 243 2.13 7.31 13.19
N ALA A 244 2.14 5.97 13.12
CA ALA A 244 2.16 5.11 14.31
C ALA A 244 3.42 5.29 15.16
N LEU A 245 4.53 5.73 14.58
CA LEU A 245 5.77 6.05 15.28
C LEU A 245 5.75 7.42 15.98
N GLY A 246 4.82 8.30 15.61
CA GLY A 246 4.72 9.65 16.17
C GLY A 246 4.69 9.71 17.71
N PRO A 247 3.82 8.95 18.39
CA PRO A 247 3.81 8.90 19.85
C PRO A 247 5.14 8.44 20.46
N VAL A 248 5.85 7.52 19.81
CA VAL A 248 7.18 7.06 20.28
C VAL A 248 8.18 8.20 20.16
N ILE A 249 8.15 8.95 19.06
CA ILE A 249 8.98 10.14 18.85
C ILE A 249 8.69 11.19 19.93
N ALA A 250 7.42 11.45 20.22
CA ALA A 250 7.04 12.40 21.29
C ALA A 250 7.56 11.99 22.67
N ILE A 251 7.45 10.69 23.02
CA ILE A 251 7.94 10.16 24.31
C ILE A 251 9.46 10.30 24.43
N THR A 252 10.19 10.07 23.35
CA THR A 252 11.66 10.11 23.35
C THR A 252 12.22 11.52 23.19
N SER A 253 11.39 12.49 22.82
CA SER A 253 11.78 13.91 22.68
C SER A 253 11.96 14.57 24.05
N HIS A 254 13.06 15.31 24.24
CA HIS A 254 13.33 16.02 25.49
C HIS A 254 12.48 17.28 25.67
N ASN A 255 12.16 17.96 24.57
CA ASN A 255 11.55 19.28 24.62
C ASN A 255 10.02 19.27 24.50
N HIS A 256 9.45 18.20 23.96
CA HIS A 256 8.01 18.04 23.71
C HIS A 256 7.36 19.28 23.05
N ALA A 257 8.13 19.94 22.17
CA ALA A 257 7.72 21.22 21.56
C ALA A 257 6.87 21.07 20.31
N GLY A 258 6.76 19.86 19.79
CA GLY A 258 5.94 19.60 18.60
C GLY A 258 4.45 19.81 18.89
N PRO A 259 3.69 20.34 17.92
CA PRO A 259 2.24 20.54 18.09
C PRO A 259 1.48 19.27 18.51
N LEU A 260 1.83 18.11 17.97
CA LEU A 260 1.23 16.82 18.32
C LEU A 260 1.90 16.10 19.50
N SER A 261 2.88 16.71 20.16
CA SER A 261 3.57 16.10 21.30
C SER A 261 2.61 15.75 22.43
N THR A 262 1.63 16.61 22.70
CA THR A 262 0.57 16.38 23.71
C THR A 262 -0.24 15.13 23.41
N VAL A 263 -0.61 14.90 22.15
CA VAL A 263 -1.31 13.67 21.73
C VAL A 263 -0.39 12.45 21.88
N GLY A 264 0.89 12.59 21.55
CA GLY A 264 1.90 11.56 21.79
C GLY A 264 2.07 11.23 23.27
N LEU A 265 2.09 12.25 24.12
CA LEU A 265 2.19 12.08 25.58
C LEU A 265 0.97 11.40 26.20
N LEU A 266 -0.23 11.50 25.60
CA LEU A 266 -1.39 10.72 26.03
C LEU A 266 -1.15 9.19 25.89
N MET A 267 -0.28 8.78 24.98
CA MET A 267 0.12 7.38 24.81
C MET A 267 1.35 7.00 25.66
N SER A 268 1.95 7.97 26.37
CA SER A 268 3.18 7.77 27.13
C SER A 268 2.91 7.02 28.44
N PRO A 269 3.81 6.14 28.87
CA PRO A 269 3.92 5.83 30.27
C PRO A 269 4.33 7.10 31.02
N VAL A 270 3.65 7.42 32.11
CA VAL A 270 3.95 8.62 32.90
C VAL A 270 5.42 8.62 33.28
N SER A 271 6.16 9.60 32.81
CA SER A 271 7.55 9.82 33.21
C SER A 271 7.57 10.47 34.58
N VAL A 272 8.30 9.85 35.51
CA VAL A 272 8.60 10.45 36.79
C VAL A 272 9.60 11.56 36.54
N ASP A 273 9.35 12.77 37.09
CA ASP A 273 10.32 13.86 37.04
C ASP A 273 11.56 13.51 37.88
N ASP A 274 12.66 13.18 37.21
CA ASP A 274 13.90 12.75 37.85
C ASP A 274 14.44 13.77 38.87
N GLY A 275 14.26 15.06 38.62
CA GLY A 275 14.69 16.11 39.54
C GLY A 275 13.82 16.17 40.80
N THR A 276 12.54 15.90 40.70
CA THR A 276 11.63 15.81 41.84
C THR A 276 11.82 14.50 42.59
N LEU A 277 12.01 13.40 41.86
CA LEU A 277 12.32 12.09 42.46
C LEU A 277 13.62 12.12 43.27
N ALA A 278 14.70 12.70 42.71
CA ALA A 278 15.97 12.85 43.41
C ALA A 278 15.84 13.66 44.74
N ARG A 279 15.05 14.74 44.71
CA ARG A 279 14.75 15.55 45.92
C ARG A 279 13.92 14.77 46.94
N CYS A 280 12.96 13.98 46.48
CA CYS A 280 12.15 13.10 47.36
C CYS A 280 12.99 12.00 47.98
N LEU A 281 13.91 11.40 47.27
CA LEU A 281 14.83 10.39 47.76
C LEU A 281 15.86 10.98 48.75
N ALA A 282 16.19 12.27 48.58
CA ALA A 282 17.09 13.00 49.50
C ALA A 282 16.42 13.44 50.80
N GLY A 283 15.17 13.02 51.07
CA GLY A 283 14.48 13.26 52.36
C GLY A 283 13.61 14.51 52.42
N ALA A 284 13.32 15.15 51.33
CA ALA A 284 12.37 16.26 51.26
C ALA A 284 10.93 15.78 51.40
N THR A 285 10.29 16.02 52.53
CA THR A 285 8.89 15.68 52.79
C THR A 285 7.92 16.71 52.18
N HIS A 286 7.72 16.64 50.88
CA HIS A 286 6.69 17.45 50.22
C HIS A 286 5.53 16.56 49.80
N SER A 287 4.31 17.10 49.83
CA SER A 287 3.08 16.38 49.40
C SER A 287 3.19 15.82 47.98
N GLY A 288 4.09 16.36 47.14
CA GLY A 288 4.37 15.84 45.82
C GLY A 288 5.16 14.51 45.78
N CYS A 289 5.91 14.17 46.85
CA CYS A 289 6.74 12.97 46.85
C CYS A 289 5.91 11.68 46.87
N PHE A 290 4.78 11.66 47.58
CA PHE A 290 3.87 10.54 47.54
C PHE A 290 3.31 10.30 46.14
N LEU A 291 2.93 11.36 45.44
CA LEU A 291 2.45 11.29 44.06
C LEU A 291 3.52 10.75 43.09
N GLN A 292 4.76 11.17 43.22
CA GLN A 292 5.88 10.68 42.40
C GLN A 292 6.16 9.19 42.65
N PHE A 293 6.14 8.73 43.93
CA PHE A 293 6.28 7.31 44.23
C PHE A 293 5.11 6.48 43.73
N ASP A 294 3.90 7.00 43.76
CA ASP A 294 2.72 6.33 43.23
C ASP A 294 2.75 6.26 41.69
N LEU A 295 3.19 7.34 41.01
CA LEU A 295 3.45 7.34 39.58
C LEU A 295 4.53 6.35 39.16
N MET A 296 5.62 6.29 39.92
CA MET A 296 6.70 5.29 39.71
C MET A 296 6.19 3.85 39.83
N ARG A 297 5.33 3.55 40.80
CA ARG A 297 4.68 2.23 40.92
C ARG A 297 3.67 1.99 39.81
N ALA A 298 2.98 3.01 39.34
CA ALA A 298 2.04 2.92 38.25
C ALA A 298 2.75 2.76 36.87
N SER A 299 4.00 3.23 36.75
CA SER A 299 4.80 3.14 35.52
C SER A 299 5.60 1.83 35.35
N MET A 300 5.20 0.76 36.06
CA MET A 300 5.79 -0.59 35.92
C MET A 300 5.74 -1.16 34.48
N PRO A 301 6.54 -2.16 34.13
CA PRO A 301 6.67 -2.70 32.76
C PRO A 301 5.35 -3.02 32.05
N GLY A 302 4.32 -3.48 32.79
CA GLY A 302 3.00 -3.74 32.25
C GLY A 302 2.28 -2.46 31.74
N ALA A 303 2.54 -1.33 32.36
CA ALA A 303 1.99 -0.05 31.93
C ALA A 303 2.65 0.46 30.63
N VAL A 304 3.97 0.34 30.52
CA VAL A 304 4.72 0.65 29.29
C VAL A 304 4.21 -0.22 28.14
N LEU A 305 4.08 -1.52 28.36
CA LEU A 305 3.59 -2.45 27.35
C LEU A 305 2.17 -2.10 26.90
N ARG A 306 1.28 -1.76 27.84
CA ARG A 306 -0.08 -1.31 27.54
C ARG A 306 -0.11 -0.03 26.70
N SER A 307 0.80 0.90 26.91
CA SER A 307 0.90 2.13 26.14
C SER A 307 1.37 1.88 24.68
N LEU A 308 2.12 0.79 24.44
CA LEU A 308 2.58 0.41 23.11
C LEU A 308 1.54 -0.37 22.29
N LEU A 309 0.56 -1.02 22.94
CA LEU A 309 -0.43 -1.84 22.25
C LEU A 309 -1.33 -1.08 21.25
N PRO A 310 -1.80 0.15 21.51
CA PRO A 310 -2.49 0.94 20.47
C PRO A 310 -1.63 1.21 19.24
N THR A 311 -0.34 1.45 19.43
CA THR A 311 0.63 1.56 18.33
C THR A 311 0.71 0.24 17.54
N ALA A 312 0.77 -0.90 18.22
CA ALA A 312 0.75 -2.22 17.59
C ALA A 312 -0.54 -2.45 16.78
N VAL A 313 -1.70 -2.04 17.30
CA VAL A 313 -2.98 -2.10 16.56
C VAL A 313 -2.91 -1.23 15.31
N THR A 314 -2.36 -0.03 15.40
CA THR A 314 -2.21 0.88 14.24
C THR A 314 -1.28 0.27 13.18
N LEU A 315 -0.21 -0.41 13.58
CA LEU A 315 0.67 -1.14 12.65
C LEU A 315 -0.06 -2.31 11.95
N VAL A 316 -0.92 -3.03 12.68
CA VAL A 316 -1.77 -4.08 12.08
C VAL A 316 -2.79 -3.47 11.10
N LEU A 317 -3.34 -2.30 11.39
CA LEU A 317 -4.19 -1.57 10.45
C LEU A 317 -3.41 -1.14 9.20
N ALA A 318 -2.17 -0.70 9.35
CA ALA A 318 -1.29 -0.40 8.20
C ALA A 318 -1.08 -1.64 7.32
N TRP A 319 -0.86 -2.81 7.93
CA TRP A 319 -0.81 -4.07 7.21
C TRP A 319 -2.13 -4.42 6.51
N GLY A 320 -3.27 -4.16 7.17
CA GLY A 320 -4.60 -4.28 6.56
C GLY A 320 -4.81 -3.34 5.36
N LEU A 321 -4.30 -2.11 5.42
CA LEU A 321 -4.29 -1.17 4.29
C LEU A 321 -3.46 -1.70 3.13
N TYR A 322 -2.26 -2.19 3.40
CA TYR A 322 -1.43 -2.84 2.40
C TYR A 322 -2.16 -3.98 1.67
N ARG A 323 -2.94 -4.78 2.41
CA ARG A 323 -3.77 -5.87 1.86
C ARG A 323 -5.09 -5.39 1.24
N GLY A 324 -5.36 -4.11 1.15
CA GLY A 324 -6.57 -3.56 0.53
C GLY A 324 -7.85 -3.70 1.37
N ARG A 325 -7.75 -3.89 2.69
CA ARG A 325 -8.90 -4.08 3.58
C ARG A 325 -9.63 -2.77 3.85
N ARG A 326 -10.90 -2.69 3.46
CA ARG A 326 -11.74 -1.51 3.68
C ARG A 326 -11.94 -1.19 5.16
N PHE A 327 -12.07 -2.21 5.99
CA PHE A 327 -12.19 -2.03 7.44
C PHE A 327 -10.96 -1.34 8.04
N ALA A 328 -9.74 -1.70 7.61
CA ALA A 328 -8.52 -1.03 8.05
C ALA A 328 -8.53 0.46 7.68
N ALA A 329 -8.93 0.79 6.45
CA ALA A 329 -9.05 2.19 6.02
C ALA A 329 -10.09 2.95 6.84
N THR A 330 -11.26 2.35 7.11
CA THR A 330 -12.30 2.95 7.94
C THR A 330 -11.80 3.20 9.37
N CYS A 331 -11.11 2.22 9.97
CA CYS A 331 -10.53 2.38 11.31
C CYS A 331 -9.44 3.47 11.35
N ALA A 332 -8.57 3.51 10.33
CA ALA A 332 -7.54 4.54 10.26
C ALA A 332 -8.14 5.96 10.10
N VAL A 333 -9.20 6.12 9.31
CA VAL A 333 -9.97 7.38 9.25
C VAL A 333 -10.57 7.72 10.61
N ALA A 334 -11.22 6.76 11.27
CA ALA A 334 -11.84 6.95 12.58
C ALA A 334 -10.83 7.36 13.67
N ILE A 335 -9.64 6.72 13.70
CA ILE A 335 -8.57 7.06 14.64
C ILE A 335 -8.09 8.51 14.42
N ASN A 336 -7.88 8.91 13.17
CA ASN A 336 -7.42 10.27 12.87
C ASN A 336 -8.49 11.32 13.17
N LEU A 337 -9.76 11.03 12.91
CA LEU A 337 -10.87 11.91 13.31
C LEU A 337 -11.01 11.99 14.83
N PHE A 338 -10.81 10.88 15.53
CA PHE A 338 -10.79 10.86 17.00
C PHE A 338 -9.62 11.70 17.54
N THR A 339 -8.43 11.58 16.96
CA THR A 339 -7.25 12.39 17.33
C THR A 339 -7.53 13.89 17.14
N ALA A 340 -8.14 14.26 16.00
CA ALA A 340 -8.55 15.64 15.74
C ALA A 340 -9.59 16.11 16.75
N GLY A 341 -10.58 15.27 17.08
CA GLY A 341 -11.59 15.56 18.10
C GLY A 341 -11.01 15.76 19.49
N VAL A 342 -10.05 14.93 19.90
CA VAL A 342 -9.33 15.08 21.17
C VAL A 342 -8.56 16.40 21.21
N ALA A 343 -7.89 16.77 20.11
CA ALA A 343 -7.21 18.06 20.02
C ALA A 343 -8.17 19.24 20.17
N ILE A 344 -9.31 19.22 19.51
CA ILE A 344 -10.35 20.26 19.67
C ILE A 344 -10.86 20.29 21.11
N ALA A 345 -11.19 19.14 21.68
CA ALA A 345 -11.66 19.07 23.06
C ALA A 345 -10.65 19.66 24.05
N TYR A 346 -9.37 19.29 23.91
CA TYR A 346 -8.30 19.70 24.81
C TYR A 346 -7.95 21.20 24.71
N TYR A 347 -7.83 21.72 23.49
CA TYR A 347 -7.39 23.12 23.27
C TYR A 347 -8.53 24.12 23.17
N LEU A 348 -9.76 23.69 22.90
CA LEU A 348 -10.89 24.59 22.72
C LEU A 348 -12.00 24.37 23.77
N VAL A 349 -12.54 23.13 23.89
CA VAL A 349 -13.73 22.86 24.71
C VAL A 349 -13.42 22.96 26.21
N VAL A 350 -12.33 22.31 26.67
CA VAL A 350 -11.93 22.30 28.08
C VAL A 350 -11.61 23.70 28.58
N PRO A 351 -10.79 24.54 27.93
CA PRO A 351 -10.54 25.89 28.37
C PRO A 351 -11.83 26.77 28.39
N LEU A 352 -12.71 26.62 27.41
CA LEU A 352 -14.01 27.35 27.39
C LEU A 352 -14.91 26.96 28.55
N SER A 353 -14.90 25.68 28.96
CA SER A 353 -15.81 25.19 30.02
C SER A 353 -15.40 25.63 31.43
N PHE A 354 -14.10 25.92 31.65
CA PHE A 354 -13.56 26.23 32.98
C PHE A 354 -13.17 27.68 33.21
N ALA A 355 -13.27 28.58 32.18
CA ALA A 355 -12.94 29.98 32.27
C ALA A 355 -14.21 30.83 32.20
N PRO A 356 -14.65 31.51 33.31
CA PRO A 356 -15.83 32.41 33.31
C PRO A 356 -15.67 33.59 32.34
N ASP A 357 -14.41 34.05 32.11
CA ASP A 357 -14.05 35.15 31.19
C ASP A 357 -13.46 34.64 29.86
N GLY A 358 -13.89 33.48 29.44
CA GLY A 358 -13.25 32.63 28.47
C GLY A 358 -12.95 33.19 27.07
N MET A 359 -13.62 34.25 26.67
CA MET A 359 -13.44 34.81 25.32
C MET A 359 -12.12 35.58 25.18
N THR A 360 -11.68 36.26 26.21
CA THR A 360 -10.44 37.07 26.19
C THR A 360 -9.16 36.23 26.34
N SER A 361 -9.22 35.11 27.07
CA SER A 361 -8.08 34.21 27.20
C SER A 361 -7.89 33.27 26.00
N LEU A 362 -8.98 32.94 25.29
CA LEU A 362 -8.92 32.15 24.04
C LEU A 362 -8.38 32.96 22.88
N LEU A 363 -8.57 34.27 22.87
CA LEU A 363 -7.97 35.20 21.92
C LEU A 363 -6.47 35.43 22.18
N GLN A 364 -5.91 34.92 23.28
CA GLN A 364 -4.46 34.78 23.38
C GLN A 364 -4.03 33.79 22.29
N HIS A 365 -3.35 34.32 21.29
CA HIS A 365 -2.97 33.70 20.00
C HIS A 365 -2.46 32.25 20.09
N GLY A 366 -1.95 31.79 21.22
CA GLY A 366 -1.41 30.45 21.42
C GLY A 366 -2.41 29.30 21.40
N ALA A 367 -3.60 29.45 21.99
CA ALA A 367 -4.56 28.36 22.12
C ALA A 367 -5.23 28.00 20.79
N ILE A 368 -5.59 29.02 20.01
CA ILE A 368 -6.18 28.82 18.67
C ILE A 368 -5.15 28.21 17.73
N THR A 369 -3.93 28.72 17.77
CA THR A 369 -2.84 28.19 16.96
C THR A 369 -2.55 26.73 17.31
N ALA A 370 -2.47 26.40 18.61
CA ALA A 370 -2.31 25.03 19.10
C ALA A 370 -3.48 24.13 18.65
N CYS A 371 -4.71 24.60 18.73
CA CYS A 371 -5.88 23.86 18.26
C CYS A 371 -5.78 23.55 16.76
N VAL A 372 -5.48 24.56 15.94
CA VAL A 372 -5.37 24.40 14.49
C VAL A 372 -4.22 23.46 14.11
N THR A 373 -3.04 23.66 14.68
CA THR A 373 -1.85 22.84 14.35
C THR A 373 -1.98 21.39 14.80
N ASN A 374 -2.73 21.12 15.87
CA ASN A 374 -2.98 19.74 16.34
C ASN A 374 -4.15 19.05 15.60
N THR A 375 -5.13 19.81 15.11
CA THR A 375 -6.32 19.25 14.44
C THR A 375 -6.11 19.06 12.96
N LEU A 376 -5.42 19.98 12.29
CA LEU A 376 -5.32 20.01 10.83
C LEU A 376 -4.60 18.78 10.23
N PRO A 377 -3.43 18.33 10.73
CA PRO A 377 -2.71 17.19 10.13
C PRO A 377 -3.52 15.88 10.15
N PRO A 378 -4.09 15.42 11.29
CA PRO A 378 -4.89 14.21 11.30
C PRO A 378 -6.18 14.35 10.48
N LEU A 379 -6.78 15.56 10.42
CA LEU A 379 -7.95 15.80 9.60
C LEU A 379 -7.63 15.72 8.10
N ILE A 380 -6.54 16.32 7.64
CA ILE A 380 -6.09 16.24 6.25
C ILE A 380 -5.84 14.77 5.87
N PHE A 381 -5.17 14.01 6.75
CA PHE A 381 -4.92 12.60 6.47
C PHE A 381 -6.21 11.77 6.43
N ALA A 382 -7.15 12.01 7.35
CA ALA A 382 -8.46 11.35 7.35
C ALA A 382 -9.24 11.63 6.05
N ILE A 383 -9.25 12.89 5.59
CA ILE A 383 -9.91 13.29 4.33
C ILE A 383 -9.22 12.61 3.13
N ALA A 384 -7.89 12.63 3.07
CA ALA A 384 -7.13 12.01 1.99
C ALA A 384 -7.40 10.50 1.91
N LEU A 385 -7.39 9.80 3.06
CA LEU A 385 -7.67 8.37 3.12
C LEU A 385 -9.14 8.07 2.81
N ALA A 386 -10.09 8.91 3.25
CA ALA A 386 -11.50 8.76 2.92
C ALA A 386 -11.74 8.92 1.40
N ALA A 387 -11.09 9.88 0.75
CA ALA A 387 -11.12 10.05 -0.70
C ALA A 387 -10.49 8.85 -1.44
N ALA A 388 -9.52 8.19 -0.81
CA ALA A 388 -8.84 7.01 -1.35
C ALA A 388 -9.55 5.68 -1.06
N MET A 389 -10.74 5.67 -0.44
CA MET A 389 -11.48 4.45 -0.06
C MET A 389 -11.75 3.49 -1.22
N LYS A 390 -11.77 3.99 -2.45
CA LYS A 390 -11.92 3.20 -3.67
C LYS A 390 -10.80 2.17 -3.87
N HIS A 391 -9.61 2.42 -3.35
CA HIS A 391 -8.46 1.52 -3.44
C HIS A 391 -8.50 0.36 -2.44
N PHE A 392 -9.49 0.34 -1.52
CA PHE A 392 -9.66 -0.67 -0.48
C PHE A 392 -10.98 -1.44 -0.67
N PRO A 393 -11.08 -2.37 -1.64
CA PRO A 393 -12.34 -3.02 -1.99
C PRO A 393 -12.73 -4.13 -1.03
N ILE A 394 -11.78 -4.77 -0.32
CA ILE A 394 -12.02 -5.99 0.45
C ILE A 394 -12.78 -5.67 1.75
N ARG A 395 -14.00 -6.22 1.88
CA ARG A 395 -14.87 -6.02 3.03
C ARG A 395 -14.78 -7.20 3.99
N VAL A 396 -14.86 -6.91 5.27
CA VAL A 396 -15.02 -7.94 6.31
C VAL A 396 -16.49 -8.35 6.38
N GLY A 397 -16.77 -9.64 6.45
CA GLY A 397 -18.14 -10.15 6.56
C GLY A 397 -18.82 -9.70 7.87
N TRP A 398 -20.06 -9.22 7.78
CA TRP A 398 -20.80 -8.64 8.92
C TRP A 398 -20.91 -9.58 10.14
N ARG A 399 -21.15 -10.88 9.90
CA ARG A 399 -21.24 -11.88 10.99
C ARG A 399 -19.93 -12.00 11.77
N ARG A 400 -18.78 -11.91 11.09
CA ARG A 400 -17.46 -11.96 11.72
C ARG A 400 -17.13 -10.68 12.47
N LEU A 401 -17.55 -9.54 11.91
CA LEU A 401 -17.40 -8.26 12.60
C LEU A 401 -18.15 -8.29 13.93
N ILE A 402 -19.43 -8.70 13.93
CA ILE A 402 -20.22 -8.81 15.16
C ILE A 402 -19.59 -9.82 16.14
N GLY A 403 -19.18 -10.99 15.65
CA GLY A 403 -18.55 -11.99 16.49
C GLY A 403 -17.27 -11.51 17.18
N GLY A 404 -16.42 -10.78 16.40
CA GLY A 404 -15.20 -10.18 16.97
C GLY A 404 -15.48 -9.05 17.95
N VAL A 405 -16.43 -8.16 17.64
CA VAL A 405 -16.88 -7.11 18.59
C VAL A 405 -17.46 -7.76 19.85
N GLY A 406 -18.28 -8.81 19.72
CA GLY A 406 -18.82 -9.56 20.85
C GLY A 406 -17.71 -10.16 21.72
N ALA A 407 -16.67 -10.72 21.11
CA ALA A 407 -15.51 -11.24 21.84
C ALA A 407 -14.75 -10.15 22.61
N ILE A 408 -14.54 -8.98 21.99
CA ILE A 408 -13.90 -7.82 22.63
C ILE A 408 -14.72 -7.35 23.84
N VAL A 409 -16.03 -7.19 23.67
CA VAL A 409 -16.94 -6.77 24.76
C VAL A 409 -16.97 -7.82 25.88
N LEU A 410 -17.04 -9.10 25.55
CA LEU A 410 -17.01 -10.18 26.55
C LEU A 410 -15.74 -10.16 27.38
N VAL A 411 -14.58 -10.01 26.73
CA VAL A 411 -13.29 -9.94 27.43
C VAL A 411 -13.17 -8.67 28.26
N LEU A 412 -13.67 -7.54 27.77
CA LEU A 412 -13.72 -6.29 28.54
C LEU A 412 -14.50 -6.50 29.84
N LEU A 413 -15.71 -7.07 29.75
CA LEU A 413 -16.55 -7.35 30.93
C LEU A 413 -15.92 -8.35 31.87
N ALA A 414 -15.30 -9.43 31.35
CA ALA A 414 -14.61 -10.42 32.15
C ALA A 414 -13.41 -9.82 32.89
N CYS A 415 -12.57 -9.03 32.21
CA CYS A 415 -11.44 -8.34 32.82
C CYS A 415 -11.90 -7.31 33.88
N ALA A 416 -12.96 -6.57 33.61
CA ALA A 416 -13.56 -5.64 34.55
C ALA A 416 -14.08 -6.37 35.81
N ALA A 417 -14.78 -7.50 35.62
CA ALA A 417 -15.25 -8.33 36.71
C ALA A 417 -14.11 -8.89 37.57
N VAL A 418 -13.06 -9.41 36.94
CA VAL A 418 -11.87 -9.92 37.68
C VAL A 418 -11.23 -8.80 38.50
N TYR A 419 -11.07 -7.62 37.93
CA TYR A 419 -10.52 -6.45 38.64
C TYR A 419 -11.38 -6.05 39.84
N LEU A 420 -12.69 -5.90 39.65
CA LEU A 420 -13.62 -5.51 40.69
C LEU A 420 -13.76 -6.56 41.78
N MET A 421 -13.92 -7.84 41.43
CA MET A 421 -14.01 -8.96 42.38
C MET A 421 -12.76 -9.06 43.26
N TYR A 422 -11.57 -8.98 42.64
CA TYR A 422 -10.31 -9.03 43.39
C TYR A 422 -10.17 -7.79 44.32
N GLY A 423 -10.48 -6.58 43.85
CA GLY A 423 -10.38 -5.36 44.63
C GLY A 423 -11.35 -5.34 45.82
N ILE A 424 -12.57 -5.88 45.67
CA ILE A 424 -13.56 -6.01 46.71
C ILE A 424 -13.15 -7.11 47.74
N ALA A 425 -12.61 -8.26 47.25
CA ALA A 425 -12.20 -9.35 48.09
C ALA A 425 -10.93 -9.08 48.92
N GLN A 426 -10.01 -8.26 48.38
CA GLN A 426 -8.70 -7.96 48.97
C GLN A 426 -8.43 -6.43 49.02
N PRO A 427 -9.25 -5.66 49.75
CA PRO A 427 -9.12 -4.19 49.74
C PRO A 427 -7.80 -3.71 50.39
N ASP A 428 -7.23 -4.48 51.28
CA ASP A 428 -5.96 -4.19 51.98
C ASP A 428 -4.72 -4.45 51.11
N ALA A 429 -4.91 -5.09 49.95
CA ALA A 429 -3.85 -5.28 48.97
C ALA A 429 -3.53 -3.99 48.19
N PHE A 430 -4.27 -2.91 48.46
CA PHE A 430 -4.11 -1.59 47.88
C PHE A 430 -3.83 -0.52 48.93
N SER A 431 -3.15 0.55 48.58
CA SER A 431 -2.83 1.66 49.47
C SER A 431 -3.14 3.02 48.79
N PRO A 432 -4.02 3.84 49.39
CA PRO A 432 -4.92 3.55 50.50
C PRO A 432 -5.86 2.38 50.20
N ARG A 433 -6.53 1.85 51.26
CA ARG A 433 -7.50 0.75 51.13
C ARG A 433 -8.53 1.02 50.08
N ALA A 434 -8.70 0.10 49.12
CA ALA A 434 -9.62 0.25 48.03
C ALA A 434 -11.08 0.20 48.48
N THR A 435 -11.91 1.11 47.97
CA THR A 435 -13.37 1.09 48.18
C THR A 435 -14.07 0.74 46.88
N ALA A 436 -15.29 0.25 46.91
CA ALA A 436 -16.03 -0.09 45.72
C ALA A 436 -16.21 1.13 44.77
N SER A 437 -16.41 2.31 45.33
CA SER A 437 -16.52 3.53 44.57
C SER A 437 -15.19 3.94 43.91
N SER A 438 -14.07 3.80 44.60
CA SER A 438 -12.75 4.10 44.03
C SER A 438 -12.33 3.07 42.95
N LEU A 439 -12.68 1.80 43.13
CA LEU A 439 -12.45 0.74 42.14
C LEU A 439 -13.24 1.03 40.85
N LEU A 440 -14.51 1.44 40.97
CA LEU A 440 -15.34 1.81 39.82
C LEU A 440 -14.84 3.07 39.11
N ALA A 441 -14.43 4.08 39.87
CA ALA A 441 -13.89 5.32 39.31
C ALA A 441 -12.60 5.09 38.50
N GLU A 442 -11.74 4.15 38.97
CA GLU A 442 -10.50 3.85 38.28
C GLU A 442 -10.60 2.75 37.20
N LEU A 443 -11.76 2.09 37.06
CA LEU A 443 -11.97 1.00 36.10
C LEU A 443 -11.63 1.40 34.66
N PRO A 444 -12.08 2.57 34.13
CA PRO A 444 -11.69 2.99 32.77
C PRO A 444 -10.18 3.09 32.58
N GLY A 445 -9.48 3.53 33.63
CA GLY A 445 -8.04 3.66 33.63
C GLY A 445 -7.27 2.34 33.50
N ARG A 446 -7.93 1.22 33.73
CA ARG A 446 -7.29 -0.11 33.53
C ARG A 446 -7.13 -0.45 32.07
N PHE A 447 -7.98 0.11 31.19
CA PHE A 447 -8.03 -0.17 29.77
C PHE A 447 -7.46 0.94 28.90
N LEU A 448 -7.33 2.15 29.43
CA LEU A 448 -6.72 3.27 28.72
C LEU A 448 -5.19 3.32 28.94
N PRO A 449 -4.42 3.85 28.00
CA PRO A 449 -3.01 4.18 28.23
C PRO A 449 -2.86 5.13 29.41
N ILE A 450 -1.76 5.01 30.16
CA ILE A 450 -1.57 5.77 31.41
C ILE A 450 -1.53 7.27 31.17
N GLY A 451 -1.01 7.73 30.03
CA GLY A 451 -0.97 9.15 29.69
C GLY A 451 -2.34 9.84 29.70
N PHE A 452 -3.43 9.11 29.38
CA PHE A 452 -4.81 9.63 29.51
C PHE A 452 -5.21 9.89 30.94
N LEU A 453 -4.49 9.31 31.91
CA LEU A 453 -4.76 9.42 33.35
C LEU A 453 -3.85 10.42 34.06
N SER A 454 -2.90 11.02 33.35
CA SER A 454 -1.88 11.89 33.93
C SER A 454 -2.46 13.10 34.70
N HIS A 455 -3.69 13.48 34.37
CA HIS A 455 -4.43 14.54 35.05
C HIS A 455 -5.44 14.03 36.09
N MET A 456 -5.63 12.71 36.25
CA MET A 456 -6.51 12.12 37.23
C MET A 456 -5.72 11.75 38.48
N LYS A 457 -6.21 12.13 39.66
CA LYS A 457 -5.62 11.67 40.94
C LYS A 457 -5.87 10.19 41.08
N LEU A 458 -4.79 9.40 41.20
CA LEU A 458 -4.89 7.99 41.52
C LEU A 458 -5.47 7.85 42.93
N SER A 459 -6.55 7.05 43.07
CA SER A 459 -7.23 6.86 44.32
C SER A 459 -6.49 5.85 45.20
N PHE A 460 -5.74 4.91 44.61
CA PHE A 460 -4.96 3.89 45.28
C PHE A 460 -3.94 3.25 44.33
N VAL A 461 -2.94 2.58 44.92
CA VAL A 461 -1.92 1.81 44.20
C VAL A 461 -1.78 0.41 44.77
N PRO A 462 -1.41 -0.60 43.98
CA PRO A 462 -1.25 -1.97 44.47
C PRO A 462 -0.03 -2.11 45.36
N ARG A 463 -0.16 -2.82 46.50
CA ARG A 463 0.91 -3.10 47.46
C ARG A 463 1.49 -4.49 47.31
N THR A 464 0.67 -5.46 46.88
CA THR A 464 1.09 -6.85 46.75
C THR A 464 1.41 -7.20 45.30
N PRO A 465 2.31 -8.15 45.01
CA PRO A 465 2.60 -8.57 43.64
C PRO A 465 1.36 -9.05 42.90
N MET A 466 0.44 -9.77 43.58
CA MET A 466 -0.79 -10.26 42.97
C MET A 466 -1.74 -9.10 42.62
N ALA A 467 -1.87 -8.09 43.48
CA ALA A 467 -2.62 -6.88 43.17
C ALA A 467 -2.02 -6.16 41.97
N SER A 468 -0.70 -6.08 41.85
CA SER A 468 -0.03 -5.46 40.70
C SER A 468 -0.29 -6.23 39.41
N ILE A 469 -0.30 -7.56 39.45
CA ILE A 469 -0.63 -8.41 38.30
C ILE A 469 -2.08 -8.17 37.83
N VAL A 470 -3.04 -8.15 38.77
CA VAL A 470 -4.45 -7.91 38.42
C VAL A 470 -4.62 -6.47 37.94
N TYR A 471 -4.06 -5.50 38.66
CA TYR A 471 -4.16 -4.07 38.33
C TYR A 471 -3.67 -3.69 36.93
N GLN A 472 -2.60 -4.33 36.46
CA GLN A 472 -2.01 -4.08 35.16
C GLN A 472 -2.42 -5.12 34.12
N GLY A 473 -2.57 -6.37 34.52
CA GLY A 473 -2.77 -7.51 33.61
C GLY A 473 -4.12 -7.50 32.91
N VAL A 474 -5.19 -7.02 33.56
CA VAL A 474 -6.52 -6.96 32.95
C VAL A 474 -6.54 -6.08 31.70
N GLY A 475 -5.86 -4.94 31.71
CA GLY A 475 -5.75 -4.06 30.55
C GLY A 475 -4.87 -4.66 29.45
N LEU A 476 -3.80 -5.35 29.84
CA LEU A 476 -2.90 -6.02 28.90
C LEU A 476 -3.63 -7.15 28.16
N VAL A 477 -4.34 -8.01 28.88
CA VAL A 477 -5.13 -9.12 28.30
C VAL A 477 -6.18 -8.58 27.33
N PHE A 478 -6.91 -7.53 27.74
CA PHE A 478 -7.88 -6.88 26.87
C PHE A 478 -7.27 -6.42 25.53
N TRP A 479 -6.16 -5.69 25.57
CA TRP A 479 -5.51 -5.18 24.36
C TRP A 479 -4.89 -6.27 23.49
N ILE A 480 -4.37 -7.34 24.10
CA ILE A 480 -3.90 -8.52 23.35
C ILE A 480 -5.06 -9.15 22.58
N VAL A 481 -6.23 -9.29 23.20
CA VAL A 481 -7.41 -9.83 22.51
C VAL A 481 -7.88 -8.90 21.40
N VAL A 482 -7.91 -7.58 21.63
CA VAL A 482 -8.19 -6.60 20.57
C VAL A 482 -7.23 -6.77 19.41
N LEU A 483 -5.93 -6.86 19.68
CA LEU A 483 -4.91 -7.06 18.65
C LEU A 483 -5.13 -8.36 17.87
N VAL A 484 -5.40 -9.47 18.54
CA VAL A 484 -5.67 -10.78 17.91
C VAL A 484 -6.92 -10.73 17.04
N VAL A 485 -7.99 -10.09 17.50
CA VAL A 485 -9.23 -9.94 16.74
C VAL A 485 -9.00 -9.07 15.50
N VAL A 486 -8.28 -7.96 15.65
CA VAL A 486 -7.95 -7.09 14.52
C VAL A 486 -7.06 -7.82 13.52
N ILE A 487 -6.05 -8.56 13.95
CA ILE A 487 -5.23 -9.41 13.08
C ILE A 487 -6.11 -10.39 12.31
N ARG A 488 -7.04 -11.07 12.98
CA ARG A 488 -7.99 -11.99 12.31
C ARG A 488 -8.83 -11.29 11.26
N TRP A 489 -9.36 -10.08 11.55
CA TRP A 489 -10.10 -9.29 10.55
C TRP A 489 -9.23 -8.88 9.36
N MET A 490 -7.93 -8.65 9.57
CA MET A 490 -7.01 -8.30 8.49
C MET A 490 -6.51 -9.53 7.71
N SER A 491 -6.37 -10.68 8.37
CA SER A 491 -5.89 -11.92 7.75
C SER A 491 -6.97 -12.63 6.94
N ASP A 492 -8.23 -12.47 7.35
CA ASP A 492 -9.31 -13.38 6.98
C ASP A 492 -9.85 -13.06 5.58
N VAL A 493 -9.53 -13.89 4.59
CA VAL A 493 -10.32 -14.09 3.38
C VAL A 493 -11.42 -15.08 3.76
N SER A 494 -12.66 -14.89 3.28
CA SER A 494 -13.76 -15.78 3.62
C SER A 494 -13.37 -17.22 3.33
N GLU A 495 -13.25 -18.09 4.33
CA GLU A 495 -12.87 -19.51 4.15
C GLU A 495 -13.74 -20.22 3.10
N SER A 496 -15.00 -19.84 2.96
CA SER A 496 -15.88 -20.37 1.93
C SER A 496 -15.46 -19.92 0.53
N ASN A 497 -14.98 -18.70 0.39
CA ASN A 497 -14.53 -18.15 -0.89
C ASN A 497 -13.12 -18.66 -1.24
N GLU A 498 -12.23 -18.83 -0.27
CA GLU A 498 -10.91 -19.44 -0.49
C GLU A 498 -11.01 -20.88 -0.95
N ARG A 499 -11.90 -21.67 -0.32
CA ARG A 499 -12.11 -23.06 -0.74
C ARG A 499 -12.73 -23.14 -2.13
N ALA A 500 -13.69 -22.27 -2.44
CA ALA A 500 -14.28 -22.18 -3.77
C ALA A 500 -13.25 -21.72 -4.81
N GLN A 501 -12.44 -20.73 -4.48
CA GLN A 501 -11.35 -20.25 -5.34
C GLN A 501 -10.31 -21.33 -5.60
N ALA A 502 -9.78 -21.98 -4.55
CA ALA A 502 -8.82 -23.08 -4.69
C ALA A 502 -9.37 -24.27 -5.49
N ARG A 503 -10.72 -24.46 -5.48
CA ARG A 503 -11.35 -25.46 -6.32
C ARG A 503 -11.48 -24.97 -7.76
N ALA A 504 -11.86 -23.72 -7.98
CA ALA A 504 -11.93 -23.09 -9.28
C ALA A 504 -10.57 -23.09 -10.00
N GLU A 505 -9.49 -22.81 -9.28
CA GLU A 505 -8.12 -22.86 -9.83
C GLU A 505 -7.78 -24.26 -10.38
N ARG A 506 -8.17 -25.32 -9.68
CA ARG A 506 -7.98 -26.70 -10.17
C ARG A 506 -8.87 -27.03 -11.35
N LEU A 507 -10.10 -26.50 -11.37
CA LEU A 507 -11.03 -26.73 -12.48
C LEU A 507 -10.58 -26.02 -13.76
N VAL A 508 -9.99 -24.83 -13.66
CA VAL A 508 -9.39 -24.14 -14.81
C VAL A 508 -8.28 -24.98 -15.44
N GLU A 509 -7.50 -25.71 -14.65
CA GLU A 509 -6.46 -26.63 -15.14
C GLU A 509 -7.05 -27.90 -15.78
N THR A 510 -8.29 -28.27 -15.47
CA THR A 510 -8.98 -29.37 -16.16
C THR A 510 -9.43 -28.95 -17.54
N GLY A 511 -10.02 -27.75 -17.70
CA GLY A 511 -10.42 -27.24 -19.00
C GLY A 511 -10.95 -25.81 -18.92
N GLY A 512 -10.71 -25.07 -19.99
CA GLY A 512 -11.14 -23.69 -20.12
C GLY A 512 -10.96 -23.16 -21.53
N GLU A 513 -11.56 -22.01 -21.77
CA GLU A 513 -11.32 -21.21 -22.95
C GLU A 513 -10.16 -20.21 -22.70
N SER A 514 -9.77 -19.47 -23.72
CA SER A 514 -8.66 -18.51 -23.69
C SER A 514 -8.70 -17.52 -22.52
N MET A 515 -9.89 -17.13 -22.08
CA MET A 515 -10.09 -16.17 -21.00
C MET A 515 -10.39 -16.82 -19.63
N SER A 516 -10.46 -18.14 -19.55
CA SER A 516 -10.89 -18.85 -18.32
C SER A 516 -9.92 -18.66 -17.17
N PHE A 517 -8.63 -18.41 -17.41
CA PHE A 517 -7.67 -18.10 -16.35
C PHE A 517 -8.04 -16.84 -15.55
N MET A 518 -8.67 -15.84 -16.18
CA MET A 518 -9.12 -14.62 -15.53
C MET A 518 -10.20 -14.87 -14.47
N THR A 519 -10.87 -16.03 -14.52
CA THR A 519 -11.85 -16.45 -13.50
C THR A 519 -11.21 -16.67 -12.13
N THR A 520 -9.91 -16.96 -12.05
CA THR A 520 -9.18 -17.17 -10.80
C THR A 520 -8.85 -15.86 -10.06
N TRP A 521 -9.03 -14.71 -10.70
CA TRP A 521 -8.68 -13.41 -10.15
C TRP A 521 -9.56 -12.97 -8.99
N GLU A 522 -9.03 -12.10 -8.15
CA GLU A 522 -9.70 -11.59 -6.97
C GLU A 522 -11.03 -10.87 -7.30
N GLY A 523 -12.03 -11.10 -6.47
CA GLY A 523 -13.35 -10.46 -6.58
C GLY A 523 -14.40 -11.29 -7.27
N ASN A 524 -14.07 -12.46 -7.79
CA ASN A 524 -15.02 -13.41 -8.35
C ASN A 524 -15.64 -14.28 -7.25
N SER A 525 -16.91 -14.60 -7.41
CA SER A 525 -17.64 -15.65 -6.71
C SER A 525 -17.81 -16.84 -7.65
N TYR A 526 -18.01 -18.03 -7.11
CA TYR A 526 -18.07 -19.24 -7.90
C TYR A 526 -19.36 -20.00 -7.62
N TRP A 527 -20.03 -20.40 -8.69
CA TRP A 527 -21.00 -21.47 -8.67
C TRP A 527 -20.28 -22.74 -9.13
N LEU A 528 -20.44 -23.82 -8.38
CA LEU A 528 -19.89 -25.13 -8.72
C LEU A 528 -21.02 -25.99 -9.24
N SER A 529 -20.78 -26.76 -10.29
CA SER A 529 -21.76 -27.73 -10.81
C SER A 529 -22.13 -28.75 -9.73
N PRO A 530 -23.30 -29.39 -9.83
CA PRO A 530 -23.69 -30.44 -8.89
C PRO A 530 -22.70 -31.61 -8.81
N THR A 531 -22.04 -31.93 -9.92
CA THR A 531 -20.98 -32.95 -9.98
C THR A 531 -19.65 -32.45 -9.36
N GLY A 532 -19.48 -31.12 -9.30
CA GLY A 532 -18.29 -30.46 -8.85
C GLY A 532 -17.09 -30.58 -9.79
N LYS A 533 -17.32 -30.92 -11.06
CA LYS A 533 -16.27 -31.03 -12.10
C LYS A 533 -16.13 -29.78 -12.95
N SER A 534 -17.11 -28.87 -12.85
CA SER A 534 -17.12 -27.60 -13.57
C SER A 534 -17.60 -26.46 -12.68
N ALA A 535 -17.42 -25.22 -13.12
CA ALA A 535 -17.79 -24.03 -12.39
C ALA A 535 -18.08 -22.84 -13.32
N VAL A 536 -18.80 -21.86 -12.78
CA VAL A 536 -19.00 -20.53 -13.39
C VAL A 536 -18.52 -19.47 -12.41
N ALA A 537 -17.60 -18.61 -12.84
CA ALA A 537 -17.17 -17.46 -12.07
C ALA A 537 -18.01 -16.23 -12.40
N TYR A 538 -18.49 -15.53 -11.36
CA TYR A 538 -19.38 -14.39 -11.54
C TYR A 538 -19.15 -13.32 -10.49
N ARG A 539 -19.57 -12.10 -10.80
CA ARG A 539 -19.64 -10.97 -9.86
C ARG A 539 -21.08 -10.50 -9.71
N VAL A 540 -21.49 -10.20 -8.48
CA VAL A 540 -22.83 -9.64 -8.24
C VAL A 540 -22.75 -8.11 -8.23
N LEU A 541 -23.34 -7.50 -9.24
CA LEU A 541 -23.35 -6.06 -9.45
C LEU A 541 -24.79 -5.59 -9.68
N ASN A 542 -25.36 -4.86 -8.73
CA ASN A 542 -26.73 -4.32 -8.81
C ASN A 542 -27.81 -5.38 -9.13
N GLY A 543 -27.72 -6.58 -8.55
CA GLY A 543 -28.65 -7.67 -8.83
C GLY A 543 -28.37 -8.45 -10.11
N ILE A 544 -27.35 -8.07 -10.88
CA ILE A 544 -26.83 -8.82 -12.03
C ILE A 544 -25.73 -9.76 -11.55
N ALA A 545 -25.82 -11.03 -11.90
CA ALA A 545 -24.73 -12.00 -11.79
C ALA A 545 -23.97 -12.02 -13.12
N LEU A 546 -22.94 -11.18 -13.22
CA LEU A 546 -22.13 -11.00 -14.43
C LEU A 546 -20.96 -12.00 -14.41
N THR A 547 -20.86 -12.87 -15.41
CA THR A 547 -19.73 -13.80 -15.52
C THR A 547 -18.50 -13.14 -16.17
N CYS A 548 -17.32 -13.72 -15.97
CA CYS A 548 -16.08 -13.27 -16.64
C CYS A 548 -15.97 -13.86 -18.05
N THR A 549 -16.42 -15.09 -18.22
CA THR A 549 -16.45 -15.90 -19.43
C THR A 549 -17.52 -16.97 -19.25
N GLY A 550 -17.57 -17.99 -20.12
CA GLY A 550 -18.41 -19.17 -19.98
C GLY A 550 -18.02 -20.07 -18.79
N PRO A 551 -18.63 -21.25 -18.68
CA PRO A 551 -18.24 -22.30 -17.75
C PRO A 551 -16.80 -22.77 -18.01
N PHE A 552 -16.16 -23.32 -16.97
CA PHE A 552 -14.83 -23.93 -17.05
C PHE A 552 -14.77 -25.19 -16.18
N GLY A 553 -13.79 -26.04 -16.43
CA GLY A 553 -13.69 -27.40 -15.89
C GLY A 553 -13.92 -28.45 -16.96
N GLU A 554 -14.71 -29.46 -16.66
CA GLU A 554 -15.02 -30.56 -17.55
C GLU A 554 -15.86 -30.08 -18.76
N PRO A 555 -15.33 -30.11 -20.01
CA PRO A 555 -16.01 -29.52 -21.16
C PRO A 555 -17.36 -30.13 -21.47
N SER A 556 -17.55 -31.43 -21.18
CA SER A 556 -18.80 -32.12 -21.40
C SER A 556 -19.96 -31.59 -20.57
N GLU A 557 -19.71 -30.86 -19.48
CA GLU A 557 -20.72 -30.30 -18.58
C GLU A 557 -21.10 -28.85 -18.93
N TRP A 558 -20.35 -28.15 -19.78
CA TRP A 558 -20.52 -26.71 -19.98
C TRP A 558 -21.91 -26.28 -20.43
N MET A 559 -22.56 -27.05 -21.30
CA MET A 559 -23.89 -26.70 -21.76
C MET A 559 -24.95 -26.86 -20.67
N ASP A 560 -24.84 -27.91 -19.85
CA ASP A 560 -25.68 -28.11 -18.68
C ASP A 560 -25.46 -27.06 -17.61
N ASP A 561 -24.22 -26.60 -17.46
CA ASP A 561 -23.83 -25.57 -16.51
C ASP A 561 -24.44 -24.21 -16.83
N LEU A 562 -24.64 -23.86 -18.10
CA LEU A 562 -25.37 -22.64 -18.47
C LEU A 562 -26.77 -22.63 -17.87
N THR A 563 -27.48 -23.77 -17.94
CA THR A 563 -28.81 -23.95 -17.38
C THR A 563 -28.78 -23.99 -15.85
N GLY A 564 -27.84 -24.75 -15.28
CA GLY A 564 -27.68 -24.89 -13.82
C GLY A 564 -27.36 -23.57 -13.13
N PHE A 565 -26.43 -22.79 -13.69
CA PHE A 565 -26.12 -21.47 -13.17
C PHE A 565 -27.27 -20.47 -13.32
N THR A 566 -28.01 -20.56 -14.43
CA THR A 566 -29.19 -19.72 -14.62
C THR A 566 -30.24 -20.01 -13.53
N GLN A 567 -30.53 -21.27 -13.24
CA GLN A 567 -31.46 -21.65 -12.17
C GLN A 567 -30.96 -21.16 -10.80
N TYR A 568 -29.69 -21.36 -10.51
CA TYR A 568 -29.04 -20.86 -9.28
C TYR A 568 -29.24 -19.34 -9.08
N CYS A 569 -29.09 -18.56 -10.14
CA CYS A 569 -29.31 -17.12 -10.12
C CYS A 569 -30.79 -16.76 -9.85
N VAL A 570 -31.70 -17.41 -10.55
CA VAL A 570 -33.17 -17.20 -10.38
C VAL A 570 -33.59 -17.45 -8.94
N GLU A 571 -33.15 -18.57 -8.34
CA GLU A 571 -33.45 -18.92 -6.95
C GLU A 571 -32.95 -17.85 -5.94
N ARG A 572 -31.94 -17.03 -6.32
CA ARG A 572 -31.37 -15.96 -5.52
C ARG A 572 -31.79 -14.56 -5.92
N SER A 573 -32.80 -14.46 -6.79
CA SER A 573 -33.29 -13.19 -7.34
C SER A 573 -32.17 -12.38 -8.02
N LEU A 574 -31.21 -13.06 -8.66
CA LEU A 574 -30.17 -12.47 -9.49
C LEU A 574 -30.52 -12.65 -10.97
N SER A 575 -30.21 -11.67 -11.79
CA SER A 575 -30.30 -11.80 -13.24
C SER A 575 -28.95 -12.28 -13.78
N PRO A 576 -28.86 -13.49 -14.36
CA PRO A 576 -27.62 -14.00 -14.92
C PRO A 576 -27.29 -13.28 -16.24
N VAL A 577 -26.02 -12.96 -16.43
CA VAL A 577 -25.50 -12.40 -17.67
C VAL A 577 -24.17 -13.07 -17.98
N PHE A 578 -24.11 -13.78 -19.09
CA PHE A 578 -22.86 -14.37 -19.56
C PHE A 578 -22.11 -13.35 -20.42
N TYR A 579 -20.92 -12.96 -19.94
CA TYR A 579 -20.05 -11.98 -20.60
C TYR A 579 -18.87 -12.68 -21.27
N SER A 580 -18.48 -12.23 -22.47
CA SER A 580 -17.33 -12.75 -23.21
C SER A 580 -17.38 -14.25 -23.50
N VAL A 581 -18.55 -14.73 -23.93
CA VAL A 581 -18.75 -16.12 -24.35
C VAL A 581 -18.59 -16.26 -25.86
N HIS A 582 -18.17 -17.44 -26.29
CA HIS A 582 -18.01 -17.77 -27.71
C HIS A 582 -19.30 -18.28 -28.35
N ARG A 583 -19.23 -18.50 -29.67
CA ARG A 583 -20.40 -18.84 -30.50
C ARG A 583 -21.17 -20.05 -29.99
N GLU A 584 -20.51 -21.11 -29.55
CA GLU A 584 -21.12 -22.34 -29.12
C GLU A 584 -22.07 -22.12 -27.91
N GLN A 585 -21.55 -21.45 -26.87
CA GLN A 585 -22.36 -21.12 -25.68
C GLN A 585 -23.45 -20.11 -25.98
N ARG A 586 -23.17 -19.11 -26.86
CA ARG A 586 -24.16 -18.17 -27.36
C ARG A 586 -25.34 -18.91 -28.03
N ASP A 587 -25.05 -19.83 -28.94
CA ASP A 587 -26.07 -20.53 -29.71
C ASP A 587 -26.96 -21.37 -28.81
N ALA A 588 -26.38 -22.06 -27.81
CA ALA A 588 -27.15 -22.78 -26.81
C ALA A 588 -28.07 -21.85 -25.96
N LEU A 589 -27.57 -20.65 -25.60
CA LEU A 589 -28.38 -19.68 -24.87
C LEU A 589 -29.49 -19.07 -25.75
N LEU A 590 -29.24 -18.83 -27.04
CA LEU A 590 -30.27 -18.42 -28.00
C LEU A 590 -31.37 -19.44 -28.16
N GLU A 591 -31.02 -20.72 -28.24
CA GLU A 591 -32.01 -21.83 -28.24
C GLU A 591 -32.86 -21.85 -26.95
N ALA A 592 -32.28 -21.45 -25.82
CA ALA A 592 -32.99 -21.27 -24.56
C ALA A 592 -33.83 -19.98 -24.48
N GLY A 593 -33.91 -19.20 -25.56
CA GLY A 593 -34.74 -17.99 -25.65
C GLY A 593 -34.02 -16.70 -25.13
N TRP A 594 -32.72 -16.74 -24.98
CA TRP A 594 -31.90 -15.55 -24.57
C TRP A 594 -31.67 -14.65 -25.78
N SER A 595 -31.26 -13.43 -25.49
CA SER A 595 -30.72 -12.47 -26.45
C SER A 595 -29.23 -12.36 -26.34
N SER A 596 -28.56 -12.00 -27.45
CA SER A 596 -27.10 -11.78 -27.44
C SER A 596 -26.70 -10.52 -28.18
N ILE A 597 -25.54 -9.96 -27.81
CA ILE A 597 -24.88 -8.83 -28.49
C ILE A 597 -23.41 -9.15 -28.59
N GLU A 598 -22.83 -8.92 -29.77
CA GLU A 598 -21.39 -8.98 -29.95
C GLU A 598 -20.74 -7.81 -29.18
N VAL A 599 -19.74 -8.10 -28.33
CA VAL A 599 -19.05 -7.10 -27.49
C VAL A 599 -17.57 -6.97 -27.81
N GLY A 600 -17.11 -7.67 -28.83
CA GLY A 600 -15.72 -7.58 -29.28
C GLY A 600 -15.32 -8.80 -30.10
N SER A 601 -14.10 -8.81 -30.55
CA SER A 601 -13.50 -9.94 -31.25
C SER A 601 -12.19 -10.34 -30.58
N GLU A 602 -12.06 -11.62 -30.27
CA GLU A 602 -10.80 -12.22 -29.85
C GLU A 602 -9.89 -12.43 -31.07
N MET A 603 -8.63 -12.13 -30.92
CA MET A 603 -7.61 -12.19 -31.95
C MET A 603 -6.72 -13.40 -31.72
N VAL A 604 -6.93 -14.48 -32.47
CA VAL A 604 -6.24 -15.76 -32.28
C VAL A 604 -5.22 -16.00 -33.38
N VAL A 605 -4.00 -16.34 -32.98
CA VAL A 605 -2.89 -16.71 -33.90
C VAL A 605 -2.55 -18.17 -33.69
N ASP A 606 -2.38 -18.94 -34.77
CA ASP A 606 -1.78 -20.27 -34.71
C ASP A 606 -0.24 -20.19 -34.73
N PRO A 607 0.45 -20.45 -33.60
CA PRO A 607 1.90 -20.30 -33.54
C PRO A 607 2.64 -21.41 -34.31
N ARG A 608 2.04 -22.57 -34.55
CA ARG A 608 2.66 -23.72 -35.21
C ARG A 608 3.13 -23.39 -36.63
N GLY A 609 2.35 -22.59 -37.33
CA GLY A 609 2.66 -22.12 -38.69
C GLY A 609 3.31 -20.74 -38.74
N TRP A 610 3.76 -20.18 -37.61
CA TRP A 610 4.23 -18.80 -37.53
C TRP A 610 5.42 -18.51 -38.47
N LYS A 611 5.22 -17.54 -39.36
CA LYS A 611 6.25 -17.05 -40.30
C LYS A 611 6.00 -15.57 -40.58
N THR A 612 7.06 -14.78 -40.55
CA THR A 612 7.01 -13.33 -40.83
C THR A 612 7.38 -12.99 -42.30
N THR A 613 7.10 -13.88 -43.23
CA THR A 613 7.43 -13.70 -44.66
C THR A 613 6.31 -12.99 -45.43
N GLY A 614 6.67 -12.19 -46.42
CA GLY A 614 5.70 -11.47 -47.30
C GLY A 614 5.45 -10.04 -46.86
N LYS A 615 4.73 -9.27 -47.71
CA LYS A 615 4.49 -7.82 -47.53
C LYS A 615 3.65 -7.51 -46.28
N LYS A 616 2.69 -8.38 -45.95
CA LYS A 616 1.80 -8.18 -44.80
C LYS A 616 2.54 -8.15 -43.45
N TRP A 617 3.74 -8.73 -43.39
CA TRP A 617 4.55 -8.84 -42.20
C TRP A 617 5.65 -7.77 -42.10
N GLN A 618 5.61 -6.73 -42.96
CA GLN A 618 6.67 -5.74 -43.03
C GLN A 618 6.89 -5.01 -41.71
N ASP A 619 5.81 -4.60 -41.04
CA ASP A 619 5.87 -3.85 -39.76
C ASP A 619 6.52 -4.70 -38.66
N VAL A 620 6.07 -5.95 -38.53
CA VAL A 620 6.60 -6.90 -37.53
C VAL A 620 8.08 -7.19 -37.78
N ARG A 621 8.50 -7.45 -39.05
CA ARG A 621 9.91 -7.63 -39.41
C ARG A 621 10.74 -6.38 -39.13
N THR A 622 10.20 -5.20 -39.41
CA THR A 622 10.90 -3.94 -39.13
C THR A 622 11.14 -3.77 -37.65
N ALA A 623 10.16 -4.09 -36.82
CA ALA A 623 10.27 -4.07 -35.34
C ALA A 623 11.34 -5.04 -34.84
N ILE A 624 11.33 -6.32 -35.31
CA ILE A 624 12.33 -7.33 -34.95
C ILE A 624 13.73 -6.88 -35.37
N ASN A 625 13.89 -6.37 -36.60
CA ASN A 625 15.20 -5.94 -37.09
C ASN A 625 15.71 -4.70 -36.38
N LYS A 626 14.81 -3.80 -35.97
CA LYS A 626 15.15 -2.63 -35.18
C LYS A 626 15.64 -3.04 -33.79
N ALA A 627 14.88 -3.88 -33.09
CA ALA A 627 15.28 -4.39 -31.78
C ALA A 627 16.67 -5.05 -31.81
N LYS A 628 16.94 -5.89 -32.83
CA LYS A 628 18.27 -6.50 -33.02
C LYS A 628 19.39 -5.47 -33.22
N ARG A 629 19.14 -4.40 -34.00
CA ARG A 629 20.14 -3.35 -34.23
C ARG A 629 20.41 -2.52 -32.98
N ASP A 630 19.36 -2.31 -32.21
CA ASP A 630 19.40 -1.51 -30.97
C ASP A 630 19.91 -2.34 -29.77
N GLY A 631 20.33 -3.60 -30.00
CA GLY A 631 20.87 -4.50 -28.98
C GLY A 631 19.82 -5.00 -27.98
N VAL A 632 18.53 -4.89 -28.32
CA VAL A 632 17.42 -5.32 -27.45
C VAL A 632 17.24 -6.83 -27.55
N THR A 633 17.14 -7.48 -26.40
CA THR A 633 16.88 -8.92 -26.26
C THR A 633 15.56 -9.17 -25.56
N ASP A 634 14.98 -10.35 -25.79
CA ASP A 634 13.77 -10.79 -25.08
C ASP A 634 14.13 -11.85 -24.02
N VAL A 635 13.56 -11.70 -22.84
CA VAL A 635 13.73 -12.64 -21.72
C VAL A 635 12.38 -13.18 -21.32
N GLN A 636 12.28 -14.50 -21.25
CA GLN A 636 11.10 -15.21 -20.73
C GLN A 636 11.34 -15.61 -19.28
N SER A 637 10.37 -15.34 -18.41
CA SER A 637 10.42 -15.62 -16.97
C SER A 637 9.02 -15.71 -16.41
N THR A 638 8.91 -15.90 -15.11
CA THR A 638 7.73 -15.53 -14.31
C THR A 638 8.06 -14.29 -13.48
N PHE A 639 7.04 -13.61 -12.94
CA PHE A 639 7.30 -12.43 -12.11
C PHE A 639 8.12 -12.76 -10.85
N LEU A 640 7.91 -13.95 -10.29
CA LEU A 640 8.61 -14.39 -9.07
C LEU A 640 10.05 -14.82 -9.33
N GLU A 641 10.37 -15.34 -10.51
CA GLU A 641 11.72 -15.74 -10.91
C GLU A 641 12.56 -14.56 -11.41
N ALA A 642 11.92 -13.51 -11.90
CA ALA A 642 12.61 -12.31 -12.33
C ALA A 642 13.38 -11.68 -11.16
N SER A 643 14.56 -11.10 -11.44
CA SER A 643 15.35 -10.40 -10.42
C SER A 643 14.57 -9.25 -9.79
N LEU A 644 14.94 -8.85 -8.58
CA LEU A 644 14.28 -7.76 -7.88
C LEU A 644 14.28 -6.47 -8.70
N ASP A 645 15.40 -6.15 -9.33
CA ASP A 645 15.54 -4.98 -10.20
C ASP A 645 14.57 -5.02 -11.39
N VAL A 646 14.45 -6.16 -12.06
CA VAL A 646 13.49 -6.33 -13.17
C VAL A 646 12.04 -6.18 -12.67
N ARG A 647 11.71 -6.74 -11.52
CA ARG A 647 10.37 -6.59 -10.92
C ARG A 647 10.03 -5.14 -10.61
N GLU A 648 10.98 -4.40 -10.02
CA GLU A 648 10.82 -2.98 -9.75
C GLU A 648 10.65 -2.17 -11.03
N GLN A 649 11.41 -2.49 -12.07
CA GLN A 649 11.28 -1.85 -13.37
C GLN A 649 9.92 -2.14 -14.04
N ILE A 650 9.38 -3.37 -13.92
CA ILE A 650 8.04 -3.71 -14.41
C ILE A 650 6.95 -2.93 -13.64
N GLU A 651 7.08 -2.84 -12.31
CA GLU A 651 6.17 -2.04 -11.48
C GLU A 651 6.23 -0.54 -11.87
N ASP A 652 7.42 -0.02 -12.17
CA ASP A 652 7.65 1.36 -12.61
C ASP A 652 6.99 1.64 -13.98
N ILE A 653 7.19 0.73 -14.95
CA ILE A 653 6.52 0.82 -16.27
C ILE A 653 4.99 0.81 -16.10
N SER A 654 4.48 -0.01 -15.21
CA SER A 654 3.05 -0.10 -14.94
C SER A 654 2.50 1.19 -14.35
N GLU A 655 3.23 1.79 -13.44
CA GLU A 655 2.83 3.04 -12.79
C GLU A 655 2.91 4.23 -13.77
N GLU A 656 3.98 4.30 -14.58
CA GLU A 656 4.12 5.29 -15.65
C GLU A 656 2.95 5.21 -16.63
N TRP A 657 2.61 4.00 -17.06
CA TRP A 657 1.48 3.77 -17.94
C TRP A 657 0.15 4.23 -17.31
N ALA A 658 -0.10 3.92 -16.04
CA ALA A 658 -1.33 4.30 -15.34
C ALA A 658 -1.47 5.82 -15.21
N GLN A 659 -0.35 6.53 -15.01
CA GLN A 659 -0.35 7.99 -14.90
C GLN A 659 -0.67 8.71 -16.22
N LEU A 660 -0.31 8.11 -17.35
CA LEU A 660 -0.59 8.66 -18.67
C LEU A 660 -2.05 8.47 -19.09
N LYS A 661 -2.80 7.58 -18.44
CA LYS A 661 -4.18 7.30 -18.82
C LYS A 661 -5.17 8.25 -18.14
N ALA A 662 -6.20 8.64 -18.89
CA ALA A 662 -7.27 9.51 -18.38
C ALA A 662 -8.20 8.80 -17.39
N LEU A 663 -8.31 7.48 -17.44
CA LEU A 663 -9.13 6.64 -16.58
C LEU A 663 -8.26 5.83 -15.59
N PRO A 664 -8.80 5.45 -14.43
CA PRO A 664 -8.11 4.54 -13.53
C PRO A 664 -7.87 3.18 -14.20
N GLU A 665 -6.91 2.41 -13.67
CA GLU A 665 -6.63 1.07 -14.14
C GLU A 665 -7.90 0.21 -14.10
N MET A 666 -8.24 -0.35 -15.25
CA MET A 666 -9.41 -1.21 -15.38
C MET A 666 -9.10 -2.60 -14.80
N LYS A 667 -10.15 -3.26 -14.35
CA LYS A 667 -10.13 -4.61 -13.76
C LYS A 667 -11.07 -5.54 -14.51
N PHE A 668 -11.46 -6.63 -13.91
CA PHE A 668 -12.39 -7.64 -14.41
C PHE A 668 -11.73 -8.61 -15.39
N THR A 669 -11.64 -8.30 -16.67
CA THR A 669 -10.95 -9.11 -17.69
C THR A 669 -9.63 -8.45 -18.13
N LEU A 670 -9.10 -7.52 -17.36
CA LEU A 670 -7.82 -6.85 -17.59
C LEU A 670 -6.96 -6.96 -16.35
N GLY A 671 -5.83 -7.63 -16.47
CA GLY A 671 -4.87 -7.83 -15.38
C GLY A 671 -4.01 -6.60 -15.10
N GLY A 672 -3.56 -6.53 -13.86
CA GLY A 672 -2.57 -5.56 -13.37
C GLY A 672 -1.31 -6.26 -12.86
N VAL A 673 -0.49 -5.53 -12.10
CA VAL A 673 0.75 -6.09 -11.53
C VAL A 673 0.48 -7.19 -10.49
N GLU A 674 -0.69 -7.18 -9.84
CA GLU A 674 -1.05 -8.21 -8.85
C GLU A 674 -1.21 -9.58 -9.52
N GLU A 675 -1.81 -9.63 -10.68
CA GLU A 675 -2.07 -10.84 -11.46
C GLU A 675 -0.78 -11.45 -12.05
N LEU A 676 0.26 -10.63 -12.26
CA LEU A 676 1.57 -11.13 -12.70
C LEU A 676 2.27 -12.03 -11.66
N ARG A 677 1.86 -11.95 -10.38
CA ARG A 677 2.48 -12.71 -9.27
C ARG A 677 2.07 -14.17 -9.25
N ASP A 678 1.09 -14.57 -10.04
CA ASP A 678 0.75 -15.98 -10.19
C ASP A 678 1.88 -16.71 -10.92
N PRO A 679 2.47 -17.77 -10.34
CA PRO A 679 3.60 -18.47 -10.94
C PRO A 679 3.27 -19.16 -12.27
N ARG A 680 1.99 -19.33 -12.60
CA ARG A 680 1.53 -19.90 -13.87
C ARG A 680 1.53 -18.88 -15.00
N VAL A 681 1.61 -17.59 -14.69
CA VAL A 681 1.65 -16.49 -15.68
C VAL A 681 3.06 -16.38 -16.25
N ARG A 682 3.18 -16.54 -17.55
CA ARG A 682 4.44 -16.37 -18.29
C ARG A 682 4.66 -14.89 -18.60
N LEU A 683 5.83 -14.36 -18.29
CA LEU A 683 6.27 -13.03 -18.70
C LEU A 683 7.25 -13.13 -19.87
N LEU A 684 7.12 -12.17 -20.79
CA LEU A 684 8.13 -11.89 -21.79
C LEU A 684 8.43 -10.39 -21.76
N TYR A 685 9.67 -10.02 -21.44
CA TYR A 685 10.08 -8.61 -21.39
C TYR A 685 11.29 -8.36 -22.28
N ALA A 686 11.35 -7.14 -22.82
CA ALA A 686 12.44 -6.66 -23.62
C ALA A 686 13.43 -5.88 -22.77
N ILE A 687 14.72 -6.22 -22.89
CA ILE A 687 15.80 -5.60 -22.13
C ILE A 687 16.89 -5.10 -23.09
N ASP A 688 17.44 -3.93 -22.82
CA ASP A 688 18.57 -3.40 -23.56
C ASP A 688 19.91 -3.88 -23.02
N ALA A 689 21.01 -3.43 -23.64
CA ALA A 689 22.36 -3.81 -23.24
C ALA A 689 22.78 -3.32 -21.86
N ASP A 690 22.10 -2.29 -21.33
CA ASP A 690 22.36 -1.70 -20.02
C ASP A 690 21.52 -2.34 -18.91
N GLY A 691 20.74 -3.37 -19.22
CA GLY A 691 19.87 -4.06 -18.26
C GLY A 691 18.54 -3.34 -17.99
N ARG A 692 18.18 -2.37 -18.83
CA ARG A 692 16.92 -1.62 -18.67
C ARG A 692 15.76 -2.34 -19.36
N VAL A 693 14.68 -2.57 -18.64
CA VAL A 693 13.44 -3.12 -19.20
C VAL A 693 12.71 -2.05 -20.01
N LEU A 694 12.50 -2.31 -21.28
CA LEU A 694 11.86 -1.39 -22.24
C LEU A 694 10.36 -1.64 -22.38
N GLY A 695 9.93 -2.88 -22.22
CA GLY A 695 8.54 -3.27 -22.26
C GLY A 695 8.33 -4.69 -21.78
N VAL A 696 7.10 -5.03 -21.44
CA VAL A 696 6.71 -6.31 -20.85
C VAL A 696 5.34 -6.73 -21.33
N THR A 697 5.19 -8.04 -21.57
CA THR A 697 3.92 -8.71 -21.86
C THR A 697 3.73 -9.88 -20.90
N SER A 698 2.48 -10.12 -20.44
CA SER A 698 2.12 -11.32 -19.71
C SER A 698 1.20 -12.22 -20.54
N TRP A 699 1.33 -13.50 -20.28
CA TRP A 699 0.64 -14.55 -21.01
C TRP A 699 -0.02 -15.52 -20.03
N LEU A 700 -1.32 -15.66 -20.16
CA LEU A 700 -2.16 -16.50 -19.30
C LEU A 700 -2.31 -17.87 -19.95
N PRO A 701 -2.10 -18.97 -19.22
CA PRO A 701 -2.22 -20.30 -19.78
C PRO A 701 -3.70 -20.72 -19.94
N THR A 702 -3.96 -21.51 -20.98
CA THR A 702 -5.23 -22.22 -21.17
C THR A 702 -4.97 -23.70 -21.18
N TRP A 703 -5.76 -24.42 -20.38
CA TRP A 703 -5.60 -25.88 -20.25
C TRP A 703 -6.75 -26.66 -20.89
N ARG A 704 -6.42 -27.88 -21.27
CA ARG A 704 -7.36 -28.94 -21.60
C ARG A 704 -6.77 -30.25 -21.08
N ASP A 705 -7.54 -30.94 -20.22
CA ASP A 705 -7.11 -32.19 -19.57
C ASP A 705 -5.75 -32.08 -18.85
N GLY A 706 -5.54 -31.01 -18.12
CA GLY A 706 -4.31 -30.72 -17.36
C GLY A 706 -3.09 -30.33 -18.23
N ARG A 707 -3.28 -30.19 -19.55
CA ARG A 707 -2.23 -29.78 -20.48
C ARG A 707 -2.48 -28.37 -20.98
N ILE A 708 -1.42 -27.56 -21.09
CA ILE A 708 -1.50 -26.22 -21.66
C ILE A 708 -1.66 -26.35 -23.18
N VAL A 709 -2.79 -25.85 -23.71
CA VAL A 709 -3.11 -25.85 -25.14
C VAL A 709 -2.99 -24.48 -25.79
N GLY A 710 -2.87 -23.41 -25.00
CA GLY A 710 -2.76 -22.07 -25.54
C GLY A 710 -2.28 -21.05 -24.49
N TRP A 711 -1.93 -19.87 -25.00
CA TRP A 711 -1.51 -18.73 -24.18
C TRP A 711 -2.26 -17.48 -24.61
N THR A 712 -2.77 -16.72 -23.65
CA THR A 712 -3.53 -15.49 -23.88
C THR A 712 -2.78 -14.27 -23.37
N LEU A 713 -2.52 -13.30 -24.24
CA LEU A 713 -1.94 -12.01 -23.90
C LEU A 713 -2.90 -11.22 -23.01
N ASP A 714 -2.41 -10.75 -21.87
CA ASP A 714 -3.20 -9.94 -20.95
C ASP A 714 -2.53 -8.58 -20.70
N PHE A 715 -1.45 -8.56 -19.93
CA PHE A 715 -0.73 -7.33 -19.59
C PHE A 715 0.24 -6.96 -20.71
N MET A 716 0.14 -5.74 -21.23
CA MET A 716 0.99 -5.24 -22.30
C MET A 716 1.35 -3.78 -22.02
N ARG A 717 2.59 -3.52 -21.59
CA ARG A 717 3.05 -2.16 -21.23
C ARG A 717 4.50 -1.94 -21.61
N HIS A 718 4.83 -0.71 -21.94
CA HIS A 718 6.19 -0.30 -22.28
C HIS A 718 6.48 1.10 -21.72
N ARG A 719 7.75 1.45 -21.59
CA ARG A 719 8.18 2.81 -21.24
C ARG A 719 7.83 3.80 -22.35
N THR A 720 7.56 5.03 -21.97
CA THR A 720 7.25 6.11 -22.92
C THR A 720 8.40 6.43 -23.87
N ASP A 721 9.62 6.27 -23.41
CA ASP A 721 10.85 6.51 -24.16
C ASP A 721 11.43 5.25 -24.84
N SER A 722 10.69 4.13 -24.83
CA SER A 722 11.11 2.91 -25.49
C SER A 722 11.08 3.05 -27.04
N PRO A 723 11.94 2.32 -27.74
CA PRO A 723 11.96 2.31 -29.18
C PRO A 723 10.61 1.89 -29.77
N ASN A 724 10.13 2.61 -30.80
CA ASN A 724 8.92 2.21 -31.50
C ASN A 724 9.05 0.78 -32.05
N GLY A 725 8.02 -0.03 -31.85
CA GLY A 725 7.97 -1.43 -32.29
C GLY A 725 8.31 -2.43 -31.19
N ILE A 726 8.54 -2.00 -29.96
CA ILE A 726 8.92 -2.90 -28.86
C ILE A 726 7.82 -3.94 -28.54
N MET A 727 6.55 -3.55 -28.66
CA MET A 727 5.42 -4.46 -28.43
C MET A 727 5.26 -5.45 -29.59
N GLU A 728 5.44 -5.00 -30.84
CA GLU A 728 5.47 -5.87 -32.01
C GLU A 728 6.61 -6.89 -31.89
N PHE A 729 7.76 -6.46 -31.41
CA PHE A 729 8.89 -7.34 -31.14
C PHE A 729 8.54 -8.42 -30.11
N LEU A 730 8.02 -8.05 -28.96
CA LEU A 730 7.69 -9.00 -27.88
C LEU A 730 6.64 -10.03 -28.31
N ILE A 731 5.55 -9.59 -28.97
CA ILE A 731 4.52 -10.51 -29.43
C ILE A 731 5.06 -11.45 -30.50
N ALA A 732 5.86 -10.95 -31.42
CA ALA A 732 6.49 -11.79 -32.44
C ALA A 732 7.45 -12.81 -31.83
N ARG A 733 8.25 -12.40 -30.82
CA ARG A 733 9.16 -13.31 -30.10
C ARG A 733 8.38 -14.37 -29.32
N MET A 734 7.23 -14.04 -28.74
CA MET A 734 6.40 -15.06 -28.11
C MET A 734 5.90 -16.09 -29.12
N ALA A 735 5.39 -15.64 -30.28
CA ALA A 735 4.95 -16.56 -31.33
C ALA A 735 6.09 -17.44 -31.86
N GLU A 736 7.31 -16.88 -32.04
CA GLU A 736 8.49 -17.64 -32.42
C GLU A 736 8.85 -18.68 -31.37
N ARG A 737 8.86 -18.33 -30.08
CA ARG A 737 9.13 -19.25 -28.96
C ARG A 737 8.12 -20.39 -28.92
N LEU A 738 6.83 -20.09 -28.99
CA LEU A 738 5.78 -21.13 -29.00
C LEU A 738 5.89 -22.07 -30.19
N ARG A 739 6.25 -21.56 -31.36
CA ARG A 739 6.55 -22.39 -32.54
C ARG A 739 7.74 -23.31 -32.28
N ASP A 740 8.82 -22.73 -31.76
CA ASP A 740 10.09 -23.47 -31.57
C ASP A 740 9.94 -24.48 -30.42
N GLU A 741 9.21 -24.16 -29.35
CA GLU A 741 8.82 -25.11 -28.29
C GLU A 741 8.00 -26.27 -28.87
N GLY A 742 7.01 -26.00 -29.74
CA GLY A 742 6.20 -27.02 -30.38
C GLY A 742 6.95 -27.87 -31.42
N LEU A 743 7.98 -27.31 -32.05
CA LEU A 743 8.86 -28.08 -32.94
C LEU A 743 9.80 -28.99 -32.12
N ALA A 744 10.24 -28.58 -30.95
CA ALA A 744 11.07 -29.35 -30.06
C ALA A 744 10.30 -30.48 -29.38
N ASP A 745 9.04 -30.21 -28.99
CA ASP A 745 8.13 -31.16 -28.35
C ASP A 745 6.74 -31.11 -29.01
N PRO A 746 6.50 -31.86 -30.07
CA PRO A 746 5.22 -31.84 -30.79
C PRO A 746 4.02 -32.33 -29.98
N GLU A 747 4.25 -33.16 -28.96
CA GLU A 747 3.16 -33.66 -28.10
C GLU A 747 2.59 -32.55 -27.18
N HIS A 748 3.43 -31.58 -26.81
CA HIS A 748 3.07 -30.44 -25.99
C HIS A 748 2.97 -29.14 -26.80
N ALA A 749 2.95 -29.22 -28.13
CA ALA A 749 2.76 -28.04 -28.96
C ALA A 749 1.41 -27.37 -28.67
N VAL A 750 1.44 -26.04 -28.38
CA VAL A 750 0.21 -25.30 -28.15
C VAL A 750 -0.56 -25.07 -29.45
N GLU A 751 -1.86 -25.10 -29.34
CA GLU A 751 -2.79 -24.98 -30.48
C GLU A 751 -2.98 -23.53 -30.92
N PHE A 752 -2.95 -22.58 -29.97
CA PHE A 752 -3.21 -21.19 -30.22
C PHE A 752 -2.42 -20.22 -29.32
N MET A 753 -2.27 -19.03 -29.80
CA MET A 753 -1.85 -17.84 -29.06
C MET A 753 -2.91 -16.76 -29.24
N SER A 754 -3.66 -16.47 -28.18
CA SER A 754 -4.64 -15.40 -28.21
C SER A 754 -3.97 -14.07 -27.89
N LEU A 755 -4.23 -13.05 -28.68
CA LEU A 755 -3.89 -11.67 -28.37
C LEU A 755 -4.97 -10.99 -27.51
N SER A 756 -5.85 -11.77 -26.89
CA SER A 756 -7.00 -11.36 -26.10
C SER A 756 -8.10 -10.69 -26.95
N ALA A 757 -9.28 -10.56 -26.39
CA ALA A 757 -10.34 -9.81 -27.04
C ALA A 757 -9.99 -8.32 -27.10
N ALA A 758 -10.40 -7.67 -28.19
CA ALA A 758 -10.44 -6.22 -28.26
C ALA A 758 -11.87 -5.79 -27.87
N PRO A 759 -12.09 -5.31 -26.63
CA PRO A 759 -13.43 -4.98 -26.18
C PRO A 759 -14.01 -3.85 -27.02
N LEU A 760 -15.30 -3.97 -27.38
CA LEU A 760 -16.05 -2.93 -28.09
C LEU A 760 -15.49 -2.53 -29.48
N ALA A 761 -14.43 -3.17 -29.93
CA ALA A 761 -13.84 -2.93 -31.25
C ALA A 761 -14.52 -3.85 -32.29
N GLY A 762 -15.01 -3.27 -33.35
CA GLY A 762 -15.65 -4.00 -34.44
C GLY A 762 -17.17 -4.13 -34.35
N MET A 763 -17.80 -3.50 -33.36
CA MET A 763 -19.25 -3.37 -33.32
C MET A 763 -19.72 -2.53 -34.52
N ASN A 764 -20.12 -3.21 -35.60
CA ASN A 764 -20.73 -2.58 -36.72
C ASN A 764 -22.13 -3.16 -36.91
N PRO A 765 -23.21 -2.43 -36.54
CA PRO A 765 -24.58 -2.92 -36.62
C PRO A 765 -24.97 -3.43 -38.02
N GLU A 766 -24.34 -2.87 -39.05
CA GLU A 766 -24.59 -3.26 -40.46
C GLU A 766 -23.94 -4.63 -40.82
N ARG A 767 -22.85 -5.00 -40.19
CA ARG A 767 -22.20 -6.32 -40.38
C ARG A 767 -22.92 -7.46 -39.66
N ASP A 768 -23.50 -7.21 -38.49
CA ASP A 768 -24.26 -8.21 -37.73
C ASP A 768 -25.56 -8.57 -38.46
N ASN A 769 -26.27 -7.60 -38.98
CA ASN A 769 -27.47 -7.81 -39.79
C ASN A 769 -27.22 -8.57 -41.10
N ALA A 770 -26.01 -8.38 -41.67
CA ALA A 770 -25.65 -9.04 -42.93
C ALA A 770 -25.15 -10.49 -42.75
N ARG A 771 -24.61 -10.85 -41.56
CA ARG A 771 -24.10 -12.20 -41.25
C ARG A 771 -25.16 -13.15 -40.69
N GLU A 772 -26.19 -12.63 -40.06
CA GLU A 772 -27.20 -13.45 -39.30
C GLU A 772 -28.57 -13.60 -40.00
N GLY A 773 -28.67 -13.52 -41.32
CA GLY A 773 -29.89 -13.98 -42.05
C GLY A 773 -31.21 -13.42 -41.52
N GLY A 774 -31.32 -12.13 -41.29
CA GLY A 774 -32.61 -11.45 -41.39
C GLY A 774 -33.61 -11.52 -40.24
N VAL A 775 -33.21 -11.73 -38.98
CA VAL A 775 -34.11 -11.46 -37.87
C VAL A 775 -33.88 -10.01 -37.41
N PRO A 776 -34.89 -9.12 -37.49
CA PRO A 776 -34.71 -7.73 -37.08
C PRO A 776 -34.42 -7.69 -35.55
N ALA A 777 -33.30 -7.12 -35.21
CA ALA A 777 -32.98 -6.82 -33.81
C ALA A 777 -34.10 -5.96 -33.20
N GLY A 778 -34.68 -6.40 -32.07
CA GLY A 778 -35.75 -5.63 -31.43
C GLY A 778 -35.26 -4.24 -31.00
N GLU A 779 -36.15 -3.24 -30.94
CA GLU A 779 -35.81 -1.84 -30.60
C GLU A 779 -34.94 -1.70 -29.34
N GLY A 780 -35.05 -2.62 -28.36
CA GLY A 780 -34.22 -2.64 -27.15
C GLY A 780 -32.74 -2.98 -27.44
N THR A 781 -32.43 -3.82 -28.42
CA THR A 781 -31.09 -4.24 -28.79
C THR A 781 -30.30 -3.07 -29.41
N GLN A 782 -30.96 -2.22 -30.21
CA GLN A 782 -30.34 -1.01 -30.77
C GLN A 782 -29.95 0.01 -29.69
N VAL A 783 -30.79 0.18 -28.65
CA VAL A 783 -30.51 1.10 -27.53
C VAL A 783 -29.28 0.65 -26.75
N LEU A 784 -29.10 -0.64 -26.51
CA LEU A 784 -27.92 -1.13 -25.82
C LEU A 784 -26.67 -1.09 -26.71
N GLN A 785 -26.76 -1.46 -27.98
CA GLN A 785 -25.66 -1.30 -28.93
C GLN A 785 -25.20 0.16 -28.96
N HIS A 786 -26.15 1.09 -29.00
CA HIS A 786 -25.84 2.53 -28.92
C HIS A 786 -25.22 2.92 -27.58
N ALA A 787 -25.72 2.39 -26.46
CA ALA A 787 -25.16 2.66 -25.15
C ALA A 787 -23.75 2.06 -24.97
N LEU A 788 -23.51 0.86 -25.48
CA LEU A 788 -22.18 0.24 -25.48
C LEU A 788 -21.23 0.96 -26.44
N GLN A 789 -21.73 1.46 -27.57
CA GLN A 789 -20.94 2.28 -28.50
C GLN A 789 -20.56 3.62 -27.87
N ILE A 790 -21.49 4.27 -27.17
CA ILE A 790 -21.22 5.46 -26.37
C ILE A 790 -20.13 5.19 -25.30
N VAL A 791 -20.19 4.05 -24.62
CA VAL A 791 -19.16 3.64 -23.65
C VAL A 791 -17.83 3.38 -24.37
N ALA A 792 -17.85 2.75 -25.55
CA ALA A 792 -16.66 2.53 -26.36
C ALA A 792 -16.03 3.85 -26.81
N ASP A 793 -16.81 4.74 -27.35
CA ASP A 793 -16.34 6.06 -27.84
C ASP A 793 -15.83 6.93 -26.69
N TRP A 794 -16.45 6.82 -25.52
CA TRP A 794 -15.99 7.51 -24.31
C TRP A 794 -14.68 6.95 -23.76
N MET A 795 -14.50 5.62 -23.81
CA MET A 795 -13.27 4.96 -23.34
C MET A 795 -12.15 5.01 -24.39
N GLU A 796 -12.46 5.25 -25.67
CA GLU A 796 -11.48 5.28 -26.76
C GLU A 796 -10.34 6.28 -26.54
N PRO A 797 -10.56 7.55 -26.11
CA PRO A 797 -9.47 8.50 -25.87
C PRO A 797 -8.54 8.07 -24.75
N ALA A 798 -9.05 7.26 -23.82
CA ALA A 798 -8.28 6.80 -22.66
C ALA A 798 -7.55 5.48 -22.89
N TYR A 799 -8.12 4.57 -23.67
CA TYR A 799 -7.61 3.22 -23.85
C TYR A 799 -7.24 2.85 -25.28
N GLY A 800 -7.75 3.59 -26.29
CA GLY A 800 -7.39 3.40 -27.70
C GLY A 800 -7.82 2.03 -28.23
N PHE A 801 -9.05 1.58 -27.99
CA PHE A 801 -9.53 0.26 -28.42
C PHE A 801 -9.44 0.04 -29.93
N HIS A 802 -9.76 1.06 -30.73
CA HIS A 802 -9.61 0.98 -32.19
C HIS A 802 -8.14 0.91 -32.61
N SER A 803 -7.27 1.65 -31.93
CA SER A 803 -5.83 1.58 -32.19
C SER A 803 -5.26 0.23 -31.77
N LEU A 804 -5.71 -0.33 -30.65
CA LEU A 804 -5.35 -1.65 -30.17
C LEU A 804 -5.82 -2.77 -31.12
N PHE A 805 -7.04 -2.68 -31.63
CA PHE A 805 -7.57 -3.60 -32.64
C PHE A 805 -6.71 -3.60 -33.90
N ASN A 806 -6.44 -2.41 -34.47
CA ASN A 806 -5.59 -2.27 -35.64
C ASN A 806 -4.15 -2.73 -35.40
N PHE A 807 -3.63 -2.51 -34.18
CA PHE A 807 -2.33 -3.02 -33.74
C PHE A 807 -2.29 -4.55 -33.76
N LYS A 808 -3.28 -5.22 -33.16
CA LYS A 808 -3.36 -6.69 -33.12
C LYS A 808 -3.50 -7.31 -34.51
N ARG A 809 -4.18 -6.64 -35.47
CA ARG A 809 -4.32 -7.11 -36.87
C ARG A 809 -2.98 -7.21 -37.62
N LYS A 810 -1.93 -6.51 -37.18
CA LYS A 810 -0.58 -6.65 -37.75
C LYS A 810 -0.06 -8.09 -37.70
N PHE A 811 -0.52 -8.88 -36.74
CA PHE A 811 -0.13 -10.27 -36.53
C PHE A 811 -0.98 -11.27 -37.32
N GLN A 812 -1.84 -10.80 -38.23
CA GLN A 812 -2.70 -11.60 -39.09
C GLN A 812 -3.53 -12.65 -38.34
N PRO A 813 -4.19 -12.28 -37.20
CA PRO A 813 -4.96 -13.23 -36.42
C PRO A 813 -6.25 -13.66 -37.15
N THR A 814 -6.79 -14.80 -36.70
CA THR A 814 -8.20 -15.16 -36.94
C THR A 814 -9.05 -14.40 -35.92
N GLU A 815 -10.10 -13.74 -36.37
CA GLU A 815 -11.03 -13.02 -35.52
C GLU A 815 -12.14 -13.96 -35.06
N ALA A 816 -12.30 -14.16 -33.73
CA ALA A 816 -13.39 -14.93 -33.11
C ALA A 816 -14.29 -13.96 -32.34
N PRO A 817 -15.56 -13.77 -32.73
CA PRO A 817 -16.47 -12.87 -32.05
C PRO A 817 -16.80 -13.38 -30.64
N VAL A 818 -16.90 -12.47 -29.69
CA VAL A 818 -17.31 -12.74 -28.33
C VAL A 818 -18.58 -11.97 -27.98
N TYR A 819 -19.45 -12.58 -27.20
CA TYR A 819 -20.82 -12.13 -26.98
C TYR A 819 -21.13 -11.89 -25.51
N VAL A 820 -22.06 -10.99 -25.26
CA VAL A 820 -22.83 -10.90 -24.02
C VAL A 820 -24.20 -11.53 -24.26
N CYS A 821 -24.57 -12.50 -23.44
CA CYS A 821 -25.88 -13.14 -23.48
C CYS A 821 -26.68 -12.82 -22.22
N TYR A 822 -27.96 -12.50 -22.38
CA TYR A 822 -28.86 -12.07 -21.32
C TYR A 822 -30.28 -12.54 -21.55
N PRO A 823 -31.07 -12.85 -20.46
CA PRO A 823 -32.40 -13.41 -20.60
C PRO A 823 -33.48 -12.36 -20.90
N ASP A 824 -33.28 -11.10 -20.51
CA ASP A 824 -34.30 -10.05 -20.60
C ASP A 824 -33.73 -8.76 -21.20
N PRO A 825 -34.19 -8.35 -22.38
CA PRO A 825 -33.80 -7.06 -22.97
C PRO A 825 -34.15 -5.84 -22.12
N ALA A 826 -35.19 -5.91 -21.27
CA ALA A 826 -35.53 -4.79 -20.38
C ALA A 826 -34.49 -4.53 -19.29
N ALA A 827 -33.59 -5.48 -18.99
CA ALA A 827 -32.50 -5.36 -18.04
C ALA A 827 -31.24 -4.68 -18.65
N LEU A 828 -31.23 -4.36 -19.94
CA LEU A 828 -30.07 -3.86 -20.66
C LEU A 828 -29.39 -2.62 -20.05
N PRO A 829 -30.12 -1.61 -19.56
CA PRO A 829 -29.45 -0.47 -18.88
C PRO A 829 -28.71 -0.88 -17.59
N GLN A 830 -29.27 -1.85 -16.85
CA GLN A 830 -28.65 -2.39 -15.63
C GLN A 830 -27.42 -3.24 -15.97
N ILE A 831 -27.49 -3.99 -17.06
CA ILE A 831 -26.38 -4.82 -17.56
C ILE A 831 -25.22 -3.91 -17.99
N GLY A 832 -25.48 -2.87 -18.77
CA GLY A 832 -24.48 -1.88 -19.16
C GLY A 832 -23.78 -1.25 -17.94
N LEU A 833 -24.57 -0.84 -16.94
CA LEU A 833 -24.00 -0.30 -15.70
C LEU A 833 -23.20 -1.36 -14.91
N ALA A 834 -23.62 -2.63 -14.90
CA ALA A 834 -22.89 -3.70 -14.25
C ALA A 834 -21.54 -3.95 -14.94
N VAL A 835 -21.50 -3.97 -16.28
CA VAL A 835 -20.26 -4.10 -17.06
C VAL A 835 -19.31 -2.95 -16.77
N VAL A 836 -19.78 -1.70 -16.83
CA VAL A 836 -18.96 -0.51 -16.50
C VAL A 836 -18.38 -0.62 -15.07
N ARG A 837 -19.19 -1.01 -14.10
CA ARG A 837 -18.73 -1.19 -12.70
C ARG A 837 -17.81 -2.39 -12.52
N ALA A 838 -17.90 -3.42 -13.33
CA ALA A 838 -16.95 -4.52 -13.32
C ALA A 838 -15.56 -4.07 -13.75
N TYR A 839 -15.47 -3.29 -14.84
CA TYR A 839 -14.22 -2.76 -15.36
C TYR A 839 -13.66 -1.61 -14.52
N VAL A 840 -14.52 -0.71 -14.05
CA VAL A 840 -14.12 0.47 -13.28
C VAL A 840 -14.89 0.52 -11.95
N PRO A 841 -14.48 -0.28 -10.94
CA PRO A 841 -15.20 -0.40 -9.67
C PRO A 841 -15.32 0.91 -8.89
N SER A 842 -14.51 1.90 -9.22
CA SER A 842 -14.35 3.16 -8.50
C SER A 842 -15.12 4.34 -9.08
N VAL A 843 -15.94 4.13 -10.14
CA VAL A 843 -16.71 5.23 -10.74
C VAL A 843 -17.81 5.69 -9.79
N THR A 844 -17.77 6.96 -9.40
CA THR A 844 -18.80 7.60 -8.57
C THR A 844 -20.02 7.98 -9.43
N PRO A 845 -21.23 8.08 -8.83
CA PRO A 845 -22.41 8.56 -9.56
C PRO A 845 -22.22 9.97 -10.18
N ALA A 846 -21.38 10.80 -9.58
CA ALA A 846 -21.07 12.13 -10.10
C ALA A 846 -20.19 12.06 -11.38
N GLU A 847 -19.25 11.13 -11.44
CA GLU A 847 -18.44 10.88 -12.64
C GLU A 847 -19.30 10.30 -13.77
N VAL A 848 -20.24 9.40 -13.44
CA VAL A 848 -21.23 8.90 -14.42
C VAL A 848 -22.11 10.05 -14.94
N ALA A 849 -22.57 10.94 -14.08
CA ALA A 849 -23.35 12.11 -14.48
C ALA A 849 -22.53 13.10 -15.33
N GLY A 850 -21.27 13.30 -14.98
CA GLY A 850 -20.30 14.07 -15.80
C GLY A 850 -20.08 13.47 -17.18
N MET A 851 -19.96 12.13 -17.25
CA MET A 851 -19.88 11.36 -18.50
C MET A 851 -21.10 11.56 -19.38
N LEU A 852 -22.30 11.49 -18.79
CA LEU A 852 -23.56 11.71 -19.50
C LEU A 852 -23.74 13.18 -19.96
N SER A 853 -23.12 14.14 -19.30
CA SER A 853 -23.18 15.56 -19.67
C SER A 853 -22.27 15.91 -20.85
N THR A 854 -21.11 15.25 -20.96
CA THR A 854 -20.20 15.38 -22.12
C THR A 854 -20.73 14.74 -23.39
N LEU A 855 -21.68 13.82 -23.26
CA LEU A 855 -22.40 13.23 -24.42
C LEU A 855 -23.51 14.15 -24.96
N ARG A 856 -23.86 15.23 -24.25
CA ARG A 856 -24.87 16.22 -24.68
C ARG A 856 -24.25 17.46 -25.34
N SER A 857 -22.95 17.64 -25.26
CA SER A 857 -22.18 18.69 -25.93
C SER A 857 -21.51 18.17 -27.21
#